data_db995c31bc2f35c1bf81f67d3144a8fe
#
_entry.id   db995c31bc2f35c1bf81f67d3144a8fe
#
_cell.length_a   1.000
_cell.length_b   1.000
_cell.length_c   1.000
_cell.angle_alpha   90.00
_cell.angle_beta   90.00
_cell.angle_gamma   90.00
#
_symmetry.space_group_name_H-M   'P 1'
#
loop_
_entity.id
_entity.type
_entity.pdbx_description
1 polymer ?
#
loop_
_entity_poly.entity_id
_entity_poly.type
_entity_poly.pdbx_seq_one_letter_code
_entity_poly.pdbx_strand_id
1 'polypeptide(L)'
;MDLSKFTERSRGFIQAAQTIATRESHQRLTPEHLLKALLDDDQGLASNLIAAAGGDPARVXETLTLSLGKLPKVSGDAAQVYLDNATAXVLAEAETLAKXAGDSFVPVERVLMALAMVKSGAKTAXDAGKVTAQGLNAAXNDIRKGRTADXASAEDGYEALKXYSLDLTERARXGKIDPIIGRDEEIRRAMQVLSRRTKNNPVLIGEPGVGKTAIAEGLALRIVDGDVPESLRNXRLLALXMGALIAGAKYRGXFEERLKAVLTXVTEAAGEVILFIDEMHTLVGAGKADGAMDAANLIXPALARGELHCVGATTLDEYRKYVEKDAALARRFQPVMVSEPTVEDTVSILRGIKEKYELHXGVXISDSALVAAATLSHRYITDRFLPDKAIDLVDEAASRLRMEVDSKPEELDALXRQIMQLQIEAEALKKEXDAASKDRLDKLEKELGDLQEKADAMTAQWQGERDRLEGARELKEQLDRARAELEIAKREGNLAKAGELSYGVIPQLERKLGEAEENEADVMVEEAVRPDQIASVVERWTGIPAGRMLEGERDKLLRMEDQLHNRVIGQNLAVKAVSNAVRRARAGLNDEARPLGSFLFLGPTGVGKTELTKAVAEFLFDDENAMVRIDMSEFMEKHAVARLIGAPPGYVGYDEGGVLTEAVRRRPYQVVLFDEVEKAHPDVFNVLLQVLDDGVLTDGQGRKVDFKQTLIVLTSNLGAQALSQLPEGGDMAQAKRDVMDAVRAHFRPEFLNRLDETVIFDRLARADMAGIVDIQVNRLLKRLAGRKIGLELDEGARKWLADEGYDPVFGARPLKRVIQRALQDPLAEMILAGDVLDGDLIPVQAGAEGLIIGDRVAASNRAKPDEATVH
;
A
#
# COMPACT_ATOMS: atom_id res chain seq x y z
N MET A 1 24.45 -41.87 -27.99
CA MET A 1 24.61 -41.88 -26.53
C MET A 1 23.25 -41.61 -25.87
N ASP A 2 22.95 -42.38 -24.85
CA ASP A 2 21.65 -42.34 -24.22
C ASP A 2 21.66 -41.33 -23.07
N LEU A 3 21.18 -40.11 -23.33
CA LEU A 3 21.13 -39.05 -22.33
C LEU A 3 20.01 -39.24 -21.32
N SER A 4 19.12 -40.23 -21.54
CA SER A 4 18.04 -40.45 -20.57
C SER A 4 18.58 -40.96 -19.24
N LYS A 5 19.79 -41.49 -19.22
CA LYS A 5 20.43 -41.95 -17.99
C LYS A 5 21.03 -40.81 -17.17
N PHE A 6 21.12 -39.64 -17.72
CA PHE A 6 21.67 -38.47 -17.01
C PHE A 6 20.58 -37.73 -16.27
N THR A 7 20.94 -37.11 -15.15
CA THR A 7 19.96 -36.30 -14.41
C THR A 7 19.52 -35.10 -15.26
N GLU A 8 18.41 -34.48 -14.87
CA GLU A 8 17.93 -33.32 -15.58
C GLU A 8 18.95 -32.19 -15.60
N ARG A 9 19.68 -31.98 -14.49
CA ARG A 9 20.72 -30.96 -14.46
C ARG A 9 21.89 -31.30 -15.37
N SER A 10 22.34 -32.58 -15.37
CA SER A 10 23.39 -33.00 -16.29
C SER A 10 23.00 -32.76 -17.74
N ARG A 11 21.77 -33.13 -18.10
CA ARG A 11 21.28 -32.89 -19.47
C ARG A 11 21.22 -31.40 -19.79
N GLY A 12 20.82 -30.60 -18.83
CA GLY A 12 20.77 -29.15 -19.00
C GLY A 12 22.14 -28.56 -19.25
N PHE A 13 23.15 -29.03 -18.54
CA PHE A 13 24.51 -28.53 -18.75
C PHE A 13 25.09 -28.98 -20.07
N ILE A 14 24.75 -30.17 -20.52
CA ILE A 14 25.19 -30.63 -21.85
C ILE A 14 24.59 -29.76 -22.93
N GLN A 15 23.29 -29.41 -22.77
CA GLN A 15 22.63 -28.52 -23.70
C GLN A 15 23.20 -27.10 -23.64
N ALA A 16 23.50 -26.59 -22.43
CA ALA A 16 24.14 -25.29 -22.28
C ALA A 16 25.53 -25.27 -22.94
N ALA A 17 26.30 -26.36 -22.82
CA ALA A 17 27.59 -26.46 -23.47
C ALA A 17 27.46 -26.39 -24.99
N GLN A 18 26.42 -27.01 -25.53
CA GLN A 18 26.11 -26.92 -26.96
C GLN A 18 25.82 -25.51 -27.40
N THR A 19 25.05 -24.78 -26.58
CA THR A 19 24.76 -23.39 -26.84
C THR A 19 26.03 -22.54 -26.83
N ILE A 20 26.93 -22.79 -25.87
CA ILE A 20 28.20 -22.07 -25.81
C ILE A 20 29.03 -22.33 -27.06
N ALA A 21 29.12 -23.57 -27.50
CA ALA A 21 29.88 -23.92 -28.72
C ALA A 21 29.30 -23.18 -29.93
N THR A 22 28.01 -23.16 -30.08
CA THR A 22 27.33 -22.45 -31.18
C THR A 22 27.61 -20.97 -31.14
N ARG A 23 27.48 -20.36 -29.94
CA ARG A 23 27.66 -18.91 -29.77
C ARG A 23 29.08 -18.50 -30.10
N GLU A 24 30.09 -19.35 -29.76
CA GLU A 24 31.49 -19.04 -30.00
C GLU A 24 31.98 -19.48 -31.38
N SER A 25 31.08 -19.96 -32.23
CA SER A 25 31.41 -20.44 -33.59
C SER A 25 32.35 -21.63 -33.58
N HIS A 26 32.27 -22.45 -32.56
CA HIS A 26 33.01 -23.70 -32.51
C HIS A 26 32.20 -24.84 -33.11
N GLN A 27 32.79 -25.62 -33.96
CA GLN A 27 32.09 -26.71 -34.67
C GLN A 27 31.93 -27.96 -33.83
N ARG A 28 32.76 -28.15 -32.83
CA ARG A 28 32.74 -29.34 -31.99
C ARG A 28 32.37 -28.98 -30.55
N LEU A 29 31.55 -29.84 -29.96
CA LEU A 29 31.26 -29.77 -28.53
C LEU A 29 32.35 -30.45 -27.77
N THR A 30 33.26 -29.69 -27.18
CA THR A 30 34.42 -30.19 -26.47
C THR A 30 34.18 -30.26 -24.97
N PRO A 31 35.05 -31.01 -24.23
CA PRO A 31 34.99 -30.99 -22.76
C PRO A 31 35.12 -29.58 -22.18
N GLU A 32 35.86 -28.69 -22.85
CA GLU A 32 35.99 -27.29 -22.38
C GLU A 32 34.64 -26.59 -22.33
N HIS A 33 33.78 -26.80 -23.33
CA HIS A 33 32.43 -26.23 -23.32
C HIS A 33 31.62 -26.78 -22.17
N LEU A 34 31.73 -28.04 -21.90
CA LEU A 34 31.00 -28.70 -20.83
C LEU A 34 31.41 -28.13 -19.47
N LEU A 35 32.73 -28.01 -19.26
CA LEU A 35 33.22 -27.43 -18.01
C LEU A 35 32.81 -25.97 -17.86
N LYS A 36 32.82 -25.21 -18.96
CA LYS A 36 32.38 -23.82 -18.94
C LYS A 36 30.92 -23.72 -18.51
N ALA A 37 30.05 -24.59 -19.05
CA ALA A 37 28.64 -24.60 -18.69
C ALA A 37 28.46 -24.89 -17.20
N LEU A 38 29.24 -25.85 -16.67
CA LEU A 38 29.16 -26.19 -15.25
C LEU A 38 29.61 -25.02 -14.35
N LEU A 39 30.66 -24.29 -14.75
CA LEU A 39 31.18 -23.20 -13.96
C LEU A 39 30.30 -21.95 -14.06
N ASP A 40 29.52 -21.80 -15.13
CA ASP A 40 28.61 -20.66 -15.30
C ASP A 40 27.33 -20.87 -14.53
N ASP A 41 27.13 -21.97 -13.86
CA ASP A 41 25.90 -22.26 -13.11
C ASP A 41 25.71 -21.29 -11.97
N ASP A 42 24.58 -20.62 -11.95
CA ASP A 42 24.22 -19.65 -10.90
C ASP A 42 24.12 -20.31 -9.52
N GLN A 43 23.69 -21.56 -9.46
CA GLN A 43 23.61 -22.30 -8.20
C GLN A 43 24.97 -22.77 -7.71
N GLY A 44 25.95 -22.83 -8.60
CA GLY A 44 27.33 -23.01 -8.23
C GLY A 44 27.72 -24.36 -7.71
N LEU A 45 27.01 -25.44 -8.08
CA LEU A 45 27.33 -26.77 -7.57
C LEU A 45 28.75 -27.21 -7.93
N ALA A 46 29.15 -27.02 -9.20
CA ALA A 46 30.48 -27.40 -9.63
C ALA A 46 31.58 -26.57 -8.94
N SER A 47 31.37 -25.26 -8.85
CA SER A 47 32.30 -24.37 -8.16
C SER A 47 32.45 -24.73 -6.68
N ASN A 48 31.32 -25.05 -6.04
CA ASN A 48 31.35 -25.46 -4.63
C ASN A 48 32.07 -26.76 -4.41
N LEU A 49 31.86 -27.73 -5.32
CA LEU A 49 32.58 -29.01 -5.23
C LEU A 49 34.08 -28.82 -5.42
N ILE A 50 34.47 -27.97 -6.36
CA ILE A 50 35.89 -27.69 -6.62
C ILE A 50 36.51 -27.07 -5.36
N ALA A 51 35.85 -26.10 -4.76
CA ALA A 51 36.33 -25.44 -3.53
C ALA A 51 36.40 -26.44 -2.38
N ALA A 52 35.38 -27.28 -2.23
CA ALA A 52 35.33 -28.28 -1.16
C ALA A 52 36.42 -29.34 -1.35
N ALA A 53 36.82 -29.59 -2.60
CA ALA A 53 37.90 -30.55 -2.91
C ALA A 53 39.28 -29.96 -2.73
N GLY A 54 39.39 -28.72 -2.28
CA GLY A 54 40.65 -28.03 -2.10
C GLY A 54 41.16 -27.30 -3.32
N GLY A 55 40.35 -27.22 -4.37
CA GLY A 55 40.75 -26.53 -5.60
C GLY A 55 40.34 -25.04 -5.60
N ASP A 56 40.79 -24.38 -6.65
CA ASP A 56 40.54 -22.95 -6.85
C ASP A 56 39.66 -22.75 -8.08
N PRO A 57 38.34 -22.52 -7.90
CA PRO A 57 37.46 -22.35 -9.06
C PRO A 57 37.84 -21.17 -9.97
N ALA A 58 38.38 -20.09 -9.39
CA ALA A 58 38.77 -18.94 -10.18
C ALA A 58 39.94 -19.27 -11.12
N ARG A 59 40.91 -20.08 -10.65
CA ARG A 59 42.03 -20.52 -11.45
C ARG A 59 41.58 -21.47 -12.55
N VAL A 60 40.63 -22.32 -12.29
CA VAL A 60 40.05 -23.18 -13.30
C VAL A 60 39.42 -22.35 -14.43
N UNK A 61 38.85 -21.56 -14.07
CA UNK A 61 38.15 -20.79 -14.98
C UNK A 61 38.99 -20.02 -15.87
N GLU A 62 40.01 -19.46 -15.17
CA GLU A 62 40.99 -18.66 -15.89
C GLU A 62 41.66 -19.48 -16.98
N THR A 63 42.15 -20.64 -16.57
CA THR A 63 42.82 -21.54 -17.51
C THR A 63 41.87 -22.04 -18.59
N LEU A 64 40.62 -22.30 -18.22
CA LEU A 64 39.61 -22.75 -19.16
C LEU A 64 39.34 -21.71 -20.24
N THR A 65 39.26 -20.42 -19.85
CA THR A 65 39.07 -19.34 -20.80
C THR A 65 40.16 -19.30 -21.84
N LEU A 66 41.43 -19.50 -21.41
CA LEU A 66 42.53 -19.55 -22.33
C LEU A 66 42.41 -20.74 -23.29
N SER A 67 42.00 -21.88 -22.76
CA SER A 67 41.82 -23.08 -23.56
C SER A 67 40.72 -22.93 -24.60
N LEU A 68 39.61 -22.31 -24.20
CA LEU A 68 38.50 -22.04 -25.12
C LEU A 68 38.92 -21.11 -26.25
N GLY A 69 39.76 -20.10 -25.94
CA GLY A 69 40.24 -19.17 -26.94
C GLY A 69 41.11 -19.81 -28.01
N LYS A 70 41.68 -20.95 -27.73
CA LYS A 70 42.56 -21.68 -28.68
C LYS A 70 41.78 -22.64 -29.57
N LEU A 71 40.49 -22.83 -29.34
CA LEU A 71 39.70 -23.74 -30.15
C LEU A 71 39.44 -23.11 -31.54
N PRO A 72 39.49 -23.93 -32.62
CA PRO A 72 39.26 -23.41 -33.94
C PRO A 72 37.86 -22.85 -34.12
N LYS A 73 37.76 -21.72 -34.75
CA LYS A 73 36.47 -21.11 -35.10
C LYS A 73 36.13 -21.33 -36.55
N VAL A 74 34.88 -21.57 -36.83
CA VAL A 74 34.37 -21.78 -38.18
C VAL A 74 33.78 -20.52 -38.73
N SER A 75 34.17 -20.07 -39.92
CA SER A 75 33.62 -18.91 -40.56
C SER A 75 32.29 -19.26 -41.21
N GLY A 76 31.30 -18.36 -41.08
CA GLY A 76 29.97 -18.56 -41.61
C GLY A 76 29.06 -19.21 -40.57
N ASP A 77 27.83 -19.49 -41.02
CA ASP A 77 26.83 -20.08 -40.13
C ASP A 77 27.13 -21.53 -39.85
N ALA A 78 27.59 -21.82 -38.63
CA ALA A 78 27.78 -23.21 -38.19
C ALA A 78 26.41 -23.74 -37.75
N ALA A 79 25.68 -24.34 -38.67
CA ALA A 79 24.33 -24.83 -38.37
C ALA A 79 24.34 -26.05 -37.47
N GLN A 80 25.42 -26.77 -37.40
CA GLN A 80 25.52 -28.01 -36.58
C GLN A 80 26.78 -28.00 -35.76
N VAL A 81 26.63 -28.45 -34.50
CA VAL A 81 27.76 -28.68 -33.61
C VAL A 81 27.88 -30.19 -33.42
N TYR A 82 29.06 -30.72 -33.69
CA TYR A 82 29.34 -32.15 -33.59
C TYR A 82 29.95 -32.50 -32.26
N LEU A 83 29.62 -33.68 -31.74
CA LEU A 83 30.17 -34.15 -30.48
C LEU A 83 31.64 -34.53 -30.67
N ASP A 84 32.52 -33.90 -29.92
CA ASP A 84 33.93 -34.23 -29.93
C ASP A 84 34.17 -35.60 -29.30
N ASN A 85 35.15 -36.32 -29.80
CA ASN A 85 35.48 -37.66 -29.26
C ASN A 85 35.83 -37.59 -27.78
N ALA A 86 36.57 -36.56 -27.36
CA ALA A 86 36.93 -36.39 -25.97
C ALA A 86 35.69 -36.17 -25.11
N THR A 87 34.70 -35.46 -25.64
CA THR A 87 33.46 -35.24 -24.89
C THR A 87 32.67 -36.53 -24.69
N ALA A 88 32.64 -37.35 -25.75
CA ALA A 88 32.05 -38.69 -25.63
C ALA A 88 32.73 -39.51 -24.57
N UNK A 89 33.86 -39.34 -24.40
CA UNK A 89 34.65 -39.97 -23.47
C UNK A 89 34.41 -39.58 -22.13
N VAL A 90 34.24 -38.32 -22.01
CA VAL A 90 33.91 -37.81 -20.70
C VAL A 90 32.55 -38.34 -20.25
N LEU A 91 31.56 -38.29 -21.14
CA LEU A 91 30.22 -38.74 -20.77
C LEU A 91 30.18 -40.25 -20.47
N ALA A 92 30.96 -41.04 -21.22
CA ALA A 92 31.06 -42.47 -20.95
C ALA A 92 31.74 -42.75 -19.61
N GLU A 93 32.80 -42.01 -19.28
CA GLU A 93 33.47 -42.13 -18.00
C GLU A 93 32.54 -41.72 -16.85
N ALA A 94 31.72 -40.69 -17.07
CA ALA A 94 30.75 -40.27 -16.06
C ALA A 94 29.75 -41.39 -15.77
N GLU A 95 29.30 -42.08 -16.81
CA GLU A 95 28.40 -43.24 -16.63
C GLU A 95 29.10 -44.36 -15.82
N THR A 96 30.34 -44.63 -16.11
CA THR A 96 31.12 -45.64 -15.39
C THR A 96 31.26 -45.26 -13.92
N LEU A 97 31.59 -44.00 -13.64
CA LEU A 97 31.72 -43.51 -12.27
C LEU A 97 30.38 -43.57 -11.51
N ALA A 98 29.29 -43.25 -12.18
CA ALA A 98 27.98 -43.31 -11.56
C ALA A 98 27.62 -44.75 -11.16
N LYS A 99 27.87 -45.69 -12.01
CA LYS A 99 27.66 -47.11 -11.69
C LYS A 99 28.45 -47.57 -10.48
N UNK A 100 29.60 -47.12 -10.60
CA UNK A 100 30.50 -47.48 -9.61
C UNK A 100 30.14 -46.91 -8.28
N ALA A 101 29.41 -45.97 -8.20
CA ALA A 101 28.97 -45.36 -6.97
C ALA A 101 27.55 -45.76 -6.58
N GLY A 102 26.90 -46.56 -7.42
CA GLY A 102 25.55 -46.99 -7.14
C GLY A 102 24.46 -46.02 -7.59
N ASP A 103 24.82 -45.07 -8.42
CA ASP A 103 23.84 -44.09 -8.93
C ASP A 103 23.04 -44.69 -10.08
N SER A 104 21.71 -44.53 -10.03
CA SER A 104 20.86 -44.98 -11.15
C SER A 104 20.86 -43.95 -12.28
N PHE A 105 21.16 -42.73 -11.99
CA PHE A 105 21.32 -41.66 -12.98
C PHE A 105 22.68 -41.02 -12.84
N VAL A 106 23.18 -40.42 -13.93
CA VAL A 106 24.49 -39.78 -13.94
C VAL A 106 24.29 -38.31 -13.47
N PRO A 107 24.75 -37.98 -12.27
CA PRO A 107 24.61 -36.62 -11.78
C PRO A 107 25.74 -35.71 -12.22
N VAL A 108 25.60 -34.43 -11.99
CA VAL A 108 26.56 -33.40 -12.38
C VAL A 108 27.95 -33.68 -11.79
N GLU A 109 28.02 -34.12 -10.54
CA GLU A 109 29.31 -34.34 -9.89
C GLU A 109 30.11 -35.47 -10.55
N ARG A 110 29.44 -36.45 -11.13
CA ARG A 110 30.17 -37.49 -11.85
C ARG A 110 30.67 -36.99 -13.19
N VAL A 111 29.90 -36.09 -13.85
CA VAL A 111 30.37 -35.42 -15.05
C VAL A 111 31.62 -34.59 -14.76
N LEU A 112 31.60 -33.86 -13.65
CA LEU A 112 32.72 -33.03 -13.22
C LEU A 112 33.97 -33.91 -12.94
N MET A 113 33.77 -35.04 -12.23
CA MET A 113 34.84 -35.98 -11.96
C MET A 113 35.44 -36.53 -13.25
N ALA A 114 34.58 -36.86 -14.22
CA ALA A 114 35.03 -37.38 -15.50
C ALA A 114 35.86 -36.34 -16.27
N LEU A 115 35.48 -35.07 -16.19
CA LEU A 115 36.22 -33.95 -16.78
C LEU A 115 37.62 -33.85 -16.16
N ALA A 116 37.78 -34.19 -14.89
CA ALA A 116 39.07 -34.18 -14.21
C ALA A 116 39.92 -35.42 -14.54
N MET A 117 39.33 -36.43 -15.14
CA MET A 117 40.01 -37.69 -15.45
C MET A 117 40.40 -37.83 -16.91
N VAL A 118 39.51 -37.49 -17.83
CA VAL A 118 39.71 -37.69 -19.26
C VAL A 118 40.61 -36.58 -19.82
N LYS A 119 41.65 -36.96 -20.55
CA LYS A 119 42.58 -35.99 -21.10
C LYS A 119 41.89 -35.02 -22.06
N SER A 120 41.99 -33.73 -21.77
CA SER A 120 41.38 -32.66 -22.57
C SER A 120 41.82 -31.30 -22.02
N GLY A 121 41.44 -30.23 -22.69
CA GLY A 121 41.67 -28.89 -22.17
C GLY A 121 40.96 -28.65 -20.88
N ALA A 122 39.81 -29.30 -20.67
CA ALA A 122 39.09 -29.20 -19.41
C ALA A 122 39.88 -29.83 -18.26
N LYS A 123 40.53 -30.99 -18.51
CA LYS A 123 41.37 -31.59 -17.50
C LYS A 123 42.56 -30.69 -17.18
N THR A 124 43.14 -30.07 -18.19
CA THR A 124 44.24 -29.12 -17.99
C THR A 124 43.79 -27.99 -17.07
N ALA A 125 42.65 -27.48 -17.29
CA ALA A 125 42.13 -26.46 -16.42
C ALA A 125 41.89 -26.96 -14.98
N UNK A 126 41.28 -28.09 -14.88
CA UNK A 126 41.09 -28.65 -13.73
C UNK A 126 42.23 -28.77 -12.99
N ASP A 127 43.42 -29.32 -13.65
CA ASP A 127 44.72 -29.50 -12.99
C ASP A 127 45.34 -28.18 -12.52
N ALA A 128 45.22 -27.13 -13.34
CA ALA A 128 45.71 -25.80 -12.97
C ALA A 128 45.10 -25.27 -11.68
N GLY A 129 43.86 -25.61 -11.39
CA GLY A 129 43.21 -25.25 -10.16
C GLY A 129 43.40 -26.25 -9.04
N LYS A 130 44.26 -27.22 -9.25
CA LYS A 130 44.58 -28.25 -8.26
C LYS A 130 43.37 -29.12 -7.89
N VAL A 131 42.54 -29.40 -8.89
CA VAL A 131 41.35 -30.23 -8.73
C VAL A 131 41.68 -31.65 -9.16
N THR A 132 41.45 -32.64 -8.30
CA THR A 132 41.63 -34.05 -8.60
C THR A 132 40.31 -34.79 -8.54
N ALA A 133 40.22 -35.89 -9.29
CA ALA A 133 39.02 -36.73 -9.22
C ALA A 133 38.80 -37.29 -7.83
N GLN A 134 39.89 -37.65 -7.13
CA GLN A 134 39.80 -38.17 -5.77
C GLN A 134 39.24 -37.10 -4.80
N GLY A 135 39.72 -35.86 -4.91
CA GLY A 135 39.22 -34.76 -4.09
C GLY A 135 37.77 -34.48 -4.37
N LEU A 136 37.38 -34.50 -5.64
CA LEU A 136 35.97 -34.30 -6.00
C LEU A 136 35.08 -35.43 -5.46
N ASN A 137 35.57 -36.66 -5.51
CA ASN A 137 34.83 -37.80 -4.99
C ASN A 137 34.60 -37.65 -3.47
N ALA A 138 35.64 -37.24 -2.74
CA ALA A 138 35.54 -37.03 -1.30
C ALA A 138 34.54 -35.92 -1.00
N ALA A 139 34.58 -34.87 -1.75
CA ALA A 139 33.63 -33.77 -1.60
C ALA A 139 32.19 -34.20 -1.92
N UNK A 140 32.13 -34.88 -2.94
CA UNK A 140 30.99 -35.33 -3.31
C UNK A 140 30.39 -36.12 -2.39
N ASN A 141 31.01 -37.08 -1.74
CA ASN A 141 30.52 -38.01 -0.70
C ASN A 141 30.13 -37.24 0.58
N ASP A 142 30.91 -36.23 0.92
CA ASP A 142 30.63 -35.44 2.11
C ASP A 142 29.31 -34.71 1.95
N ILE A 143 29.04 -34.20 0.77
CA ILE A 143 27.76 -33.47 0.52
C ILE A 143 26.58 -34.45 0.46
N ARG A 144 26.79 -35.57 -0.22
CA ARG A 144 25.72 -36.56 -0.41
C ARG A 144 25.43 -37.38 0.83
N LYS A 145 26.43 -37.60 1.68
CA LYS A 145 26.32 -38.37 2.92
C LYS A 145 25.65 -39.72 2.72
N GLY A 146 26.17 -40.42 1.72
CA GLY A 146 25.69 -41.75 1.41
C GLY A 146 24.54 -41.89 0.48
N ARG A 147 23.90 -40.77 0.11
CA ARG A 147 22.77 -40.81 -0.83
C ARG A 147 23.26 -41.08 -2.24
N THR A 148 22.43 -41.77 -3.02
CA THR A 148 22.75 -42.05 -4.41
C THR A 148 21.80 -41.26 -5.32
N ALA A 149 22.23 -41.04 -6.57
CA ALA A 149 21.46 -40.27 -7.53
C ALA A 149 20.43 -41.17 -8.19
N ASP A 150 19.33 -41.37 -7.54
CA ASP A 150 18.27 -42.29 -8.00
C ASP A 150 17.09 -41.58 -8.64
N UNK A 151 17.23 -40.32 -8.68
CA UNK A 151 16.19 -39.62 -9.32
C UNK A 151 16.80 -38.73 -10.31
N ALA A 152 15.96 -38.39 -11.22
CA ALA A 152 16.46 -37.49 -12.27
C ALA A 152 16.72 -36.08 -11.74
N SER A 153 16.16 -35.72 -10.58
CA SER A 153 16.37 -34.43 -9.92
C SER A 153 17.22 -34.58 -8.64
N ALA A 154 18.10 -35.54 -8.61
CA ALA A 154 18.84 -35.91 -7.40
C ALA A 154 19.69 -34.76 -6.84
N GLU A 155 20.29 -33.93 -7.72
CA GLU A 155 21.14 -32.83 -7.26
C GLU A 155 20.40 -31.81 -6.44
N ASP A 156 19.09 -31.66 -6.67
CA ASP A 156 18.27 -30.70 -5.91
C ASP A 156 18.26 -31.03 -4.43
N GLY A 157 18.49 -32.29 -4.07
CA GLY A 157 18.53 -32.73 -2.68
C GLY A 157 19.84 -32.53 -1.97
N TYR A 158 20.93 -32.33 -2.70
CA TYR A 158 22.23 -32.33 -2.06
C TYR A 158 22.54 -31.10 -1.24
N GLU A 159 22.02 -29.96 -1.66
CA GLU A 159 22.17 -28.67 -0.94
C GLU A 159 20.79 -28.11 -0.57
N ALA A 160 19.94 -29.00 -0.10
CA ALA A 160 18.54 -28.63 0.14
C ALA A 160 18.40 -27.52 1.17
N LEU A 161 19.22 -27.53 2.20
CA LEU A 161 19.13 -26.48 3.23
C LEU A 161 19.53 -25.12 2.70
N LYS A 162 20.45 -25.10 1.77
CA LYS A 162 20.87 -23.84 1.16
C LYS A 162 19.84 -23.29 0.16
N UNK A 163 19.32 -24.18 -0.32
CA UNK A 163 18.46 -23.81 -1.38
C UNK A 163 17.10 -23.47 -0.94
N TYR A 164 16.63 -24.14 -0.07
CA TYR A 164 15.22 -24.07 0.32
C TYR A 164 15.03 -23.49 1.70
N SER A 165 16.05 -22.96 2.32
CA SER A 165 15.91 -22.31 3.60
C SER A 165 16.83 -21.09 3.71
N LEU A 166 16.51 -20.20 4.66
CA LEU A 166 17.31 -19.03 4.98
C LEU A 166 17.84 -19.21 6.40
N ASP A 167 19.15 -19.15 6.57
CA ASP A 167 19.77 -19.36 7.88
C ASP A 167 19.67 -18.07 8.69
N LEU A 168 18.70 -18.01 9.61
CA LEU A 168 18.47 -16.84 10.43
C LEU A 168 19.60 -16.63 11.45
N THR A 169 20.19 -17.72 11.97
CA THR A 169 21.31 -17.57 12.91
C THR A 169 22.54 -17.02 12.21
N GLU A 170 22.77 -17.40 10.97
CA GLU A 170 23.87 -16.85 10.19
C GLU A 170 23.61 -15.36 9.90
N ARG A 171 22.38 -14.99 9.59
CA ARG A 171 22.05 -13.60 9.37
C ARG A 171 22.20 -12.79 10.65
N ALA A 172 21.90 -13.40 11.79
CA ALA A 172 22.08 -12.74 13.10
C ALA A 172 23.55 -12.47 13.37
N ARG A 173 24.43 -13.42 13.01
CA ARG A 173 25.87 -13.19 13.16
C ARG A 173 26.40 -12.04 12.32
N UNK A 174 25.77 -11.97 11.40
CA UNK A 174 26.09 -11.08 10.51
C UNK A 174 25.57 -9.78 10.77
N GLY A 175 24.86 -9.54 11.65
CA GLY A 175 24.20 -8.32 11.97
C GLY A 175 23.11 -7.87 11.01
N LYS A 176 22.55 -8.80 10.27
CA LYS A 176 21.57 -8.49 9.23
C LYS A 176 20.13 -8.57 9.73
N ILE A 177 19.92 -8.85 11.02
CA ILE A 177 18.60 -8.90 11.59
C ILE A 177 18.34 -7.63 12.40
N ASP A 178 17.20 -7.00 12.15
CA ASP A 178 16.80 -5.79 12.85
C ASP A 178 16.54 -6.09 14.34
N PRO A 179 16.73 -5.11 15.22
CA PRO A 179 16.43 -5.31 16.63
C PRO A 179 14.95 -5.69 16.82
N ILE A 180 14.72 -6.63 17.71
CA ILE A 180 13.37 -7.11 18.01
C ILE A 180 12.89 -6.44 19.29
N ILE A 181 11.78 -5.73 19.18
CA ILE A 181 11.28 -4.87 20.24
C ILE A 181 9.92 -5.37 20.72
N GLY A 182 9.77 -5.48 22.04
CA GLY A 182 8.48 -5.76 22.65
C GLY A 182 8.00 -7.18 22.53
N ARG A 183 8.89 -8.12 22.22
CA ARG A 183 8.52 -9.52 22.03
C ARG A 183 9.27 -10.47 22.96
N ASP A 184 9.88 -9.96 24.02
CA ASP A 184 10.69 -10.79 24.94
C ASP A 184 9.89 -11.94 25.52
N GLU A 185 8.64 -11.70 25.89
CA GLU A 185 7.81 -12.73 26.51
C GLU A 185 7.52 -13.87 25.54
N GLU A 186 7.18 -13.54 24.31
CA GLU A 186 6.89 -14.56 23.28
C GLU A 186 8.14 -15.34 22.92
N ILE A 187 9.29 -14.66 22.80
CA ILE A 187 10.56 -15.34 22.52
C ILE A 187 10.91 -16.30 23.64
N ARG A 188 10.78 -15.83 24.87
CA ARG A 188 11.06 -16.67 26.06
C ARG A 188 10.13 -17.87 26.10
N ARG A 189 8.85 -17.67 25.81
CA ARG A 189 7.89 -18.77 25.78
C ARG A 189 8.24 -19.80 24.70
N ALA A 190 8.66 -19.33 23.52
CA ALA A 190 9.07 -20.24 22.44
C ALA A 190 10.29 -21.05 22.87
N MET A 191 11.27 -20.42 23.52
CA MET A 191 12.44 -21.14 24.03
C MET A 191 12.04 -22.19 25.08
N GLN A 192 11.11 -21.82 25.95
CA GLN A 192 10.64 -22.75 26.98
C GLN A 192 9.99 -23.98 26.35
N VAL A 193 9.15 -23.75 25.33
CA VAL A 193 8.49 -24.85 24.63
C VAL A 193 9.51 -25.75 23.95
N LEU A 194 10.47 -25.16 23.25
CA LEU A 194 11.52 -25.92 22.55
C LEU A 194 12.33 -26.78 23.50
N SER A 195 12.41 -26.42 24.78
CA SER A 195 13.18 -27.16 25.77
C SER A 195 12.39 -28.26 26.46
N ARG A 196 11.10 -28.43 26.14
CA ARG A 196 10.24 -29.44 26.76
C ARG A 196 10.51 -30.83 26.21
N ARG A 197 10.06 -31.83 26.93
CA ARG A 197 10.17 -33.21 26.48
C ARG A 197 9.11 -33.59 25.45
N THR A 198 7.93 -33.06 25.61
CA THR A 198 6.81 -33.33 24.72
C THR A 198 6.15 -32.04 24.32
N LYS A 199 5.43 -32.10 23.22
CA LYS A 199 4.75 -30.91 22.71
C LYS A 199 5.75 -29.74 22.63
N ASN A 200 6.90 -30.05 22.08
CA ASN A 200 8.08 -29.19 22.16
C ASN A 200 8.35 -28.38 20.89
N ASN A 201 7.32 -28.21 20.07
CA ASN A 201 7.41 -27.38 18.86
C ASN A 201 6.42 -26.24 19.01
N PRO A 202 6.88 -25.01 19.21
CA PRO A 202 5.95 -23.91 19.37
C PRO A 202 5.30 -23.51 18.05
N VAL A 203 4.02 -23.15 18.10
CA VAL A 203 3.32 -22.55 16.97
C VAL A 203 2.95 -21.14 17.37
N LEU A 204 3.51 -20.17 16.65
CA LEU A 204 3.20 -18.77 16.87
C LEU A 204 1.87 -18.47 16.19
N ILE A 205 0.87 -18.09 16.95
CA ILE A 205 -0.49 -17.88 16.46
C ILE A 205 -0.86 -16.42 16.60
N GLY A 206 -1.18 -15.78 15.48
CA GLY A 206 -1.57 -14.39 15.48
C GLY A 206 -2.08 -13.96 14.12
N GLU A 207 -2.70 -12.79 14.10
CA GLU A 207 -3.21 -12.25 12.85
C GLU A 207 -2.06 -11.92 11.89
N PRO A 208 -2.35 -11.85 10.58
CA PRO A 208 -1.29 -11.51 9.63
C PRO A 208 -0.68 -10.13 9.93
N GLY A 209 0.63 -10.06 9.89
CA GLY A 209 1.32 -8.78 10.06
C GLY A 209 1.56 -8.34 11.49
N VAL A 210 1.31 -9.21 12.49
CA VAL A 210 1.57 -8.82 13.89
C VAL A 210 3.01 -9.02 14.32
N GLY A 211 3.84 -9.67 13.48
CA GLY A 211 5.25 -9.81 13.79
C GLY A 211 5.67 -11.20 14.22
N LYS A 212 5.02 -12.24 13.72
CA LYS A 212 5.39 -13.62 14.06
C LYS A 212 6.80 -13.95 13.59
N THR A 213 7.16 -13.50 12.39
CA THR A 213 8.50 -13.72 11.87
C THR A 213 9.57 -13.03 12.73
N ALA A 214 9.24 -11.85 13.27
CA ALA A 214 10.16 -11.15 14.16
C ALA A 214 10.50 -11.95 15.41
N ILE A 215 9.56 -12.77 15.89
CA ILE A 215 9.83 -13.62 17.04
C ILE A 215 10.86 -14.69 16.70
N ALA A 216 10.76 -15.29 15.51
CA ALA A 216 11.78 -16.25 15.05
C ALA A 216 13.14 -15.57 14.90
N GLU A 217 13.17 -14.36 14.34
CA GLU A 217 14.40 -13.59 14.22
C GLU A 217 15.00 -13.27 15.60
N GLY A 218 14.15 -12.93 16.54
CA GLY A 218 14.58 -12.68 17.91
C GLY A 218 15.17 -13.92 18.57
N LEU A 219 14.57 -15.07 18.30
CA LEU A 219 15.11 -16.33 18.79
C LEU A 219 16.50 -16.59 18.21
N ALA A 220 16.69 -16.31 16.91
CA ALA A 220 17.99 -16.46 16.27
C ALA A 220 19.03 -15.56 16.93
N LEU A 221 18.66 -14.32 17.23
CA LEU A 221 19.57 -13.37 17.91
C LEU A 221 19.96 -13.90 19.29
N ARG A 222 18.99 -14.45 20.04
CA ARG A 222 19.29 -15.02 21.35
C ARG A 222 20.24 -16.21 21.26
N ILE A 223 20.07 -17.05 20.25
CA ILE A 223 20.95 -18.21 20.03
C ILE A 223 22.37 -17.73 19.76
N VAL A 224 22.52 -16.75 18.88
CA VAL A 224 23.84 -16.25 18.50
C VAL A 224 24.54 -15.59 19.68
N ASP A 225 23.79 -14.89 20.50
CA ASP A 225 24.34 -14.20 21.69
C ASP A 225 24.57 -15.16 22.87
N GLY A 226 24.15 -16.41 22.75
CA GLY A 226 24.27 -17.38 23.81
C GLY A 226 23.25 -17.22 24.92
N ASP A 227 22.23 -16.39 24.71
CA ASP A 227 21.22 -16.09 25.72
C ASP A 227 20.03 -17.05 25.56
N VAL A 228 20.31 -18.35 25.64
CA VAL A 228 19.33 -19.42 25.48
C VAL A 228 19.63 -20.53 26.49
N PRO A 229 18.67 -21.40 26.79
CA PRO A 229 18.96 -22.62 27.56
C PRO A 229 20.04 -23.44 26.89
N GLU A 230 20.76 -24.23 27.67
CA GLU A 230 21.90 -25.00 27.15
C GLU A 230 21.51 -25.92 26.01
N SER A 231 20.31 -26.47 26.06
CA SER A 231 19.83 -27.36 24.99
C SER A 231 19.68 -26.69 23.65
N LEU A 232 19.59 -25.34 23.61
CA LEU A 232 19.43 -24.59 22.38
C LEU A 232 20.73 -23.90 21.93
N ARG A 233 21.81 -24.05 22.69
CA ARG A 233 23.09 -23.47 22.28
C ARG A 233 23.58 -24.16 21.01
N ASN A 234 24.10 -23.37 20.12
CA ASN A 234 24.65 -23.84 18.85
C ASN A 234 23.60 -24.38 17.88
N UNK A 235 22.37 -24.25 18.13
CA UNK A 235 21.39 -24.60 17.30
C UNK A 235 21.45 -23.66 16.22
N ARG A 236 21.10 -24.09 15.09
CA ARG A 236 20.90 -23.27 13.89
C ARG A 236 19.42 -23.13 13.65
N LEU A 237 18.97 -21.90 13.42
CA LEU A 237 17.57 -21.64 13.13
C LEU A 237 17.44 -21.31 11.64
N LEU A 238 16.78 -22.19 10.90
CA LEU A 238 16.61 -22.04 9.45
C LEU A 238 15.14 -21.76 9.13
N ALA A 239 14.90 -20.73 8.34
CA ALA A 239 13.54 -20.40 7.90
C ALA A 239 13.26 -21.06 6.56
N LEU A 240 12.20 -21.83 6.48
CA LEU A 240 11.86 -22.58 5.26
C LEU A 240 11.28 -21.64 4.22
N UNK A 241 11.76 -21.55 3.20
CA UNK A 241 11.41 -20.82 2.28
C UNK A 241 10.51 -21.46 1.51
N MET A 242 9.22 -21.36 1.59
CA MET A 242 8.11 -21.97 0.87
C MET A 242 8.10 -21.61 -0.61
N GLY A 243 8.41 -20.38 -0.94
CA GLY A 243 8.46 -19.96 -2.33
C GLY A 243 9.46 -20.77 -3.16
N ALA A 244 10.62 -21.02 -2.57
CA ALA A 244 11.65 -21.80 -3.26
C ALA A 244 11.25 -23.25 -3.43
N LEU A 245 10.53 -23.80 -2.46
CA LEU A 245 10.05 -25.18 -2.56
C LEU A 245 9.03 -25.33 -3.69
N ILE A 246 8.24 -24.32 -3.94
CA ILE A 246 7.15 -24.36 -4.93
C ILE A 246 7.63 -23.92 -6.31
N ALA A 247 8.54 -22.96 -6.39
CA ALA A 247 8.96 -22.37 -7.65
C ALA A 247 9.56 -23.43 -8.59
N GLY A 248 9.02 -23.50 -9.80
CA GLY A 248 9.51 -24.45 -10.80
C GLY A 248 9.11 -25.89 -10.56
N ALA A 249 8.36 -26.17 -9.48
CA ALA A 249 7.82 -27.51 -9.26
C ALA A 249 6.58 -27.67 -10.13
N LYS A 250 6.71 -28.45 -11.20
CA LYS A 250 5.63 -28.61 -12.17
C LYS A 250 4.52 -29.52 -11.66
N TYR A 251 4.79 -30.30 -10.64
CA TYR A 251 3.82 -31.23 -10.08
C TYR A 251 4.15 -31.46 -8.60
N ARG A 252 3.24 -32.10 -7.92
CA ARG A 252 3.32 -32.32 -6.47
C ARG A 252 4.58 -33.05 -6.05
N GLY A 253 5.07 -34.03 -6.87
CA GLY A 253 6.29 -34.78 -6.58
C GLY A 253 7.55 -33.95 -6.42
N UNK A 254 7.63 -33.12 -7.03
CA UNK A 254 8.78 -32.26 -6.96
C UNK A 254 8.90 -31.55 -5.69
N PHE A 255 7.74 -30.98 -5.39
CA PHE A 255 7.66 -30.35 -4.08
C PHE A 255 7.97 -31.35 -2.97
N GLU A 256 7.35 -32.49 -3.02
CA GLU A 256 7.59 -33.50 -1.98
C GLU A 256 9.05 -33.94 -1.92
N GLU A 257 9.68 -34.09 -3.08
CA GLU A 257 11.11 -34.42 -3.15
C GLU A 257 11.97 -33.36 -2.48
N ARG A 258 11.65 -32.09 -2.76
CA ARG A 258 12.40 -30.97 -2.18
C ARG A 258 12.22 -30.90 -0.68
N LEU A 259 10.99 -31.05 -0.20
CA LEU A 259 10.73 -31.04 1.23
C LEU A 259 11.39 -32.22 1.92
N LYS A 260 11.32 -33.41 1.30
CA LYS A 260 11.97 -34.59 1.84
C LYS A 260 13.48 -34.40 1.97
N ALA A 261 14.10 -33.76 0.97
CA ALA A 261 15.52 -33.45 1.02
C ALA A 261 15.84 -32.48 2.17
N VAL A 262 15.01 -31.47 2.37
CA VAL A 262 15.19 -30.56 3.51
C VAL A 262 15.10 -31.31 4.82
N LEU A 263 14.08 -32.13 4.99
CA LEU A 263 13.90 -32.91 6.22
C LEU A 263 15.02 -33.87 6.47
N THR A 264 15.58 -34.50 5.45
CA THR A 264 16.76 -35.36 5.56
C THR A 264 17.98 -34.61 6.12
N UNK A 265 18.11 -33.51 5.64
CA UNK A 265 19.15 -32.72 6.02
C UNK A 265 19.05 -32.26 7.41
N VAL A 266 17.89 -31.91 7.79
CA VAL A 266 17.66 -31.53 9.15
C VAL A 266 17.82 -32.70 10.11
N THR A 267 17.29 -33.83 9.73
CA THR A 267 17.39 -35.03 10.56
C THR A 267 18.86 -35.45 10.74
N GLU A 268 19.66 -35.36 9.70
CA GLU A 268 21.05 -35.75 9.78
C GLU A 268 21.87 -34.79 10.65
N ALA A 269 21.36 -33.60 10.90
CA ALA A 269 22.03 -32.65 11.79
C ALA A 269 21.86 -33.01 13.27
N ALA A 270 21.12 -34.09 13.57
CA ALA A 270 21.04 -34.67 14.91
C ALA A 270 20.55 -33.66 15.96
N GLY A 271 19.52 -32.93 15.64
CA GLY A 271 18.87 -31.98 16.56
C GLY A 271 19.55 -30.64 16.68
N GLU A 272 20.54 -30.35 15.86
CA GLU A 272 21.23 -29.07 15.87
C GLU A 272 20.52 -28.00 15.04
N VAL A 273 19.43 -28.37 14.35
CA VAL A 273 18.69 -27.46 13.48
C VAL A 273 17.26 -27.31 13.98
N ILE A 274 16.82 -26.05 14.08
CA ILE A 274 15.42 -25.70 14.32
C ILE A 274 14.89 -25.10 13.02
N LEU A 275 13.78 -25.62 12.54
CA LEU A 275 13.19 -25.17 11.28
C LEU A 275 12.00 -24.25 11.56
N PHE A 276 12.06 -23.00 11.07
CA PHE A 276 10.94 -22.09 11.18
C PHE A 276 10.08 -22.23 9.91
N ILE A 277 8.79 -22.51 10.12
CA ILE A 277 7.83 -22.71 9.03
C ILE A 277 6.74 -21.65 9.13
N ASP A 278 6.87 -20.60 8.32
CA ASP A 278 5.84 -19.57 8.27
C ASP A 278 4.66 -20.10 7.46
N GLU A 279 3.45 -19.71 7.87
CA GLU A 279 2.23 -20.18 7.23
C GLU A 279 2.22 -21.71 7.14
N MET A 280 2.47 -22.34 8.28
CA MET A 280 2.65 -23.80 8.35
C MET A 280 1.41 -24.56 7.89
N HIS A 281 0.25 -23.94 7.95
CA HIS A 281 -0.99 -24.56 7.46
C HIS A 281 -0.91 -24.90 5.96
N THR A 282 -0.08 -24.21 5.19
CA THR A 282 0.11 -24.54 3.78
C THR A 282 0.76 -25.93 3.60
N LEU A 283 1.59 -26.33 4.54
CA LEU A 283 2.25 -27.63 4.47
C LEU A 283 1.38 -28.76 5.04
N VAL A 284 0.58 -28.47 6.06
CA VAL A 284 -0.04 -29.53 6.86
C VAL A 284 -1.54 -29.71 6.59
N GLY A 285 -1.97 -29.41 5.38
CA GLY A 285 -3.30 -29.81 4.99
C GLY A 285 -4.24 -28.76 4.46
N ALA A 286 -3.76 -27.51 4.34
CA ALA A 286 -4.61 -26.43 3.86
C ALA A 286 -5.03 -26.64 2.41
N GLY A 287 -4.30 -27.47 1.67
CA GLY A 287 -4.54 -27.60 0.27
C GLY A 287 -5.11 -28.93 -0.19
N LYS A 288 -5.70 -29.70 0.71
CA LYS A 288 -6.21 -31.03 0.32
C LYS A 288 -7.28 -30.96 -0.76
N ALA A 289 -8.06 -29.89 -0.80
CA ALA A 289 -9.22 -29.82 -1.68
C ALA A 289 -8.86 -29.48 -3.13
N ASP A 290 -7.76 -28.79 -3.39
CA ASP A 290 -7.45 -28.25 -4.72
C ASP A 290 -6.10 -28.67 -5.28
N GLY A 291 -5.68 -29.89 -4.97
CA GLY A 291 -4.39 -30.38 -5.47
C GLY A 291 -3.20 -29.67 -4.85
N ALA A 292 -3.42 -28.91 -3.83
CA ALA A 292 -2.34 -28.26 -3.12
C ALA A 292 -1.69 -29.23 -2.14
N MET A 293 -0.61 -28.86 -1.53
CA MET A 293 0.33 -29.74 -0.92
C MET A 293 -0.07 -30.19 0.49
N ASP A 294 -0.04 -31.49 0.74
CA ASP A 294 -0.20 -32.02 2.09
C ASP A 294 1.09 -32.72 2.49
N ALA A 295 1.91 -32.03 3.24
CA ALA A 295 3.20 -32.55 3.68
C ALA A 295 3.14 -33.14 5.09
N ALA A 296 1.96 -33.27 5.69
CA ALA A 296 1.84 -33.83 7.04
C ALA A 296 2.41 -35.24 7.09
N ASN A 297 2.22 -36.01 6.02
CA ASN A 297 2.76 -37.37 5.96
C ASN A 297 4.29 -37.42 5.99
N LEU A 298 4.95 -36.37 5.59
CA LEU A 298 6.42 -36.26 5.63
C LEU A 298 6.89 -35.73 7.00
N ILE A 299 6.18 -34.81 7.55
CA ILE A 299 6.57 -34.09 8.76
C ILE A 299 6.27 -34.86 10.02
N UNK A 300 5.28 -35.39 10.10
CA UNK A 300 4.89 -36.03 11.15
C UNK A 300 5.75 -37.00 11.69
N PRO A 301 6.15 -37.95 10.76
CA PRO A 301 7.03 -38.96 11.36
C PRO A 301 8.29 -38.39 11.99
N ALA A 302 8.90 -37.40 11.35
CA ALA A 302 10.11 -36.77 11.88
C ALA A 302 9.86 -36.09 13.24
N LEU A 303 8.69 -35.46 13.41
CA LEU A 303 8.32 -34.86 14.67
C LEU A 303 8.11 -35.93 15.75
N ALA A 304 7.47 -37.04 15.39
CA ALA A 304 7.18 -38.13 16.33
C ALA A 304 8.45 -38.77 16.86
N ARG A 305 9.47 -38.88 16.01
CA ARG A 305 10.74 -39.49 16.41
C ARG A 305 11.69 -38.50 17.08
N GLY A 306 11.32 -37.25 17.22
CA GLY A 306 12.18 -36.23 17.77
C GLY A 306 13.31 -35.79 16.86
N GLU A 307 13.21 -36.14 15.59
CA GLU A 307 14.23 -35.80 14.59
C GLU A 307 14.11 -34.40 14.04
N LEU A 308 12.92 -33.79 14.18
CA LEU A 308 12.65 -32.46 13.69
C LEU A 308 12.19 -31.58 14.84
N HIS A 309 12.88 -30.46 14.99
CA HIS A 309 12.43 -29.36 15.87
C HIS A 309 11.96 -28.25 14.98
N CYS A 310 10.76 -27.73 15.23
CA CYS A 310 10.31 -26.63 14.42
C CYS A 310 9.53 -25.58 15.22
N VAL A 311 9.53 -24.38 14.68
CA VAL A 311 8.71 -23.26 15.15
C VAL A 311 7.77 -22.92 13.98
N GLY A 312 6.47 -23.11 14.20
CA GLY A 312 5.49 -22.79 13.17
C GLY A 312 4.89 -21.41 13.39
N ALA A 313 4.31 -20.87 12.35
CA ALA A 313 3.58 -19.61 12.44
C ALA A 313 2.33 -19.70 11.58
N THR A 314 1.20 -19.27 12.13
CA THR A 314 -0.10 -19.34 11.42
C THR A 314 -1.11 -18.44 12.11
N THR A 315 -2.33 -18.35 11.56
CA THR A 315 -3.42 -17.66 12.22
C THR A 315 -4.21 -18.65 13.09
N LEU A 316 -5.02 -18.11 14.00
CA LEU A 316 -5.82 -18.97 14.87
C LEU A 316 -6.83 -19.80 14.10
N ASP A 317 -7.49 -19.18 13.11
CA ASP A 317 -8.47 -19.92 12.30
C ASP A 317 -7.82 -21.10 11.57
N GLU A 318 -6.65 -20.89 10.99
CA GLU A 318 -5.97 -21.94 10.24
C GLU A 318 -5.35 -22.98 11.15
N TYR A 319 -4.89 -22.56 12.33
CA TYR A 319 -4.42 -23.52 13.32
C TYR A 319 -5.54 -24.47 13.73
N ARG A 320 -6.72 -23.95 14.05
CA ARG A 320 -7.87 -24.76 14.44
C ARG A 320 -8.33 -25.68 13.31
N LYS A 321 -8.28 -25.18 12.09
CA LYS A 321 -8.78 -25.90 10.92
C LYS A 321 -7.85 -27.05 10.49
N TYR A 322 -6.54 -26.83 10.55
CA TYR A 322 -5.58 -27.73 9.90
C TYR A 322 -4.62 -28.41 10.86
N VAL A 323 -4.30 -27.83 12.00
CA VAL A 323 -3.35 -28.40 12.93
C VAL A 323 -4.06 -29.05 14.13
N GLU A 324 -4.95 -28.30 14.77
CA GLU A 324 -5.63 -28.76 15.97
C GLU A 324 -6.48 -30.01 15.72
N LYS A 325 -7.07 -30.10 14.53
CA LYS A 325 -7.92 -31.23 14.18
C LYS A 325 -7.14 -32.48 13.79
N ASP A 326 -5.85 -32.35 13.52
CA ASP A 326 -4.98 -33.48 13.24
C ASP A 326 -4.34 -33.92 14.56
N ALA A 327 -4.78 -35.07 15.09
CA ALA A 327 -4.35 -35.51 16.43
C ALA A 327 -2.84 -35.72 16.52
N ALA A 328 -2.22 -36.18 15.42
CA ALA A 328 -0.78 -36.41 15.42
C ALA A 328 0.00 -35.10 15.52
N LEU A 329 -0.46 -34.07 14.80
CA LEU A 329 0.19 -32.76 14.88
C LEU A 329 -0.12 -32.04 16.19
N ALA A 330 -1.37 -32.14 16.66
CA ALA A 330 -1.77 -31.43 17.87
C ALA A 330 -0.97 -31.89 19.11
N ARG A 331 -0.52 -33.13 19.09
CA ARG A 331 0.28 -33.68 20.20
C ARG A 331 1.73 -33.20 20.17
N ARG A 332 2.18 -32.66 19.04
CA ARG A 332 3.59 -32.23 18.86
C ARG A 332 3.78 -30.74 19.01
N PHE A 333 2.71 -29.94 18.87
CA PHE A 333 2.79 -28.49 18.83
C PHE A 333 2.16 -27.84 20.04
N GLN A 334 2.80 -26.77 20.51
CA GLN A 334 2.27 -25.98 21.62
C GLN A 334 1.98 -24.57 21.10
N PRO A 335 0.71 -24.12 21.16
CA PRO A 335 0.40 -22.75 20.74
C PRO A 335 1.08 -21.70 21.60
N VAL A 336 1.60 -20.68 20.96
CA VAL A 336 2.13 -19.47 21.59
C VAL A 336 1.41 -18.29 20.95
N MET A 337 0.57 -17.61 21.71
CA MET A 337 -0.24 -16.53 21.18
C MET A 337 0.58 -15.27 20.96
N VAL A 338 0.42 -14.63 19.79
CA VAL A 338 1.13 -13.42 19.43
C VAL A 338 0.06 -12.36 19.15
N SER A 339 -0.10 -11.42 20.06
CA SER A 339 -1.09 -10.38 19.92
C SER A 339 -0.55 -9.22 19.12
N GLU A 340 -1.48 -8.42 18.62
CA GLU A 340 -1.13 -7.17 17.94
C GLU A 340 -0.42 -6.26 18.94
N PRO A 341 0.72 -5.67 18.57
CA PRO A 341 1.38 -4.75 19.48
C PRO A 341 0.56 -3.47 19.68
N THR A 342 0.79 -2.80 20.78
CA THR A 342 0.16 -1.50 21.02
C THR A 342 0.75 -0.44 20.10
N VAL A 343 0.08 0.72 20.05
CA VAL A 343 0.62 1.86 19.30
C VAL A 343 2.00 2.24 19.85
N GLU A 344 2.16 2.26 21.16
CA GLU A 344 3.44 2.60 21.78
C GLU A 344 4.54 1.61 21.41
N ASP A 345 4.23 0.30 21.47
CA ASP A 345 5.19 -0.72 21.05
C ASP A 345 5.54 -0.59 19.57
N THR A 346 4.55 -0.27 18.76
CA THR A 346 4.77 -0.07 17.31
C THR A 346 5.70 1.10 17.06
N VAL A 347 5.53 2.20 17.78
CA VAL A 347 6.45 3.35 17.66
C VAL A 347 7.88 2.91 17.99
N SER A 348 8.05 2.13 19.06
CA SER A 348 9.38 1.62 19.42
C SER A 348 9.95 0.71 18.33
N ILE A 349 9.12 -0.14 17.74
CA ILE A 349 9.55 -1.01 16.62
C ILE A 349 10.01 -0.14 15.44
N LEU A 350 9.23 0.87 15.10
CA LEU A 350 9.58 1.76 13.98
C LEU A 350 10.88 2.51 14.26
N ARG A 351 11.08 2.94 15.50
CA ARG A 351 12.34 3.60 15.88
C ARG A 351 13.53 2.65 15.73
N GLY A 352 13.33 1.38 16.05
CA GLY A 352 14.38 0.38 15.92
C GLY A 352 14.79 0.07 14.49
N ILE A 353 13.88 0.24 13.53
CA ILE A 353 14.18 -0.08 12.12
C ILE A 353 14.37 1.20 11.27
N LYS A 354 14.27 2.36 11.90
CA LYS A 354 14.31 3.65 11.19
C LYS A 354 15.55 3.80 10.32
N GLU A 355 16.71 3.54 10.90
CA GLU A 355 17.98 3.78 10.20
C GLU A 355 18.11 2.89 8.96
N LYS A 356 17.61 1.68 9.02
CA LYS A 356 17.67 0.79 7.86
C LYS A 356 16.78 1.29 6.74
N TYR A 357 15.61 1.83 7.08
CA TYR A 357 14.74 2.41 6.06
C TYR A 357 15.32 3.71 5.51
N GLU A 358 15.95 4.53 6.37
CA GLU A 358 16.62 5.73 5.91
C GLU A 358 17.74 5.41 4.93
N LEU A 359 18.49 4.37 5.22
CA LEU A 359 19.55 3.92 4.32
C LEU A 359 18.97 3.41 3.01
N HIS A 360 17.99 2.58 3.10
CA HIS A 360 17.37 2.01 1.91
C HIS A 360 16.72 3.05 1.01
N UNK A 361 16.04 3.89 1.80
CA UNK A 361 15.35 4.78 1.05
C UNK A 361 16.09 5.97 0.74
N GLY A 362 17.15 6.21 1.24
CA GLY A 362 17.97 7.38 1.09
C GLY A 362 17.33 8.69 1.48
N VAL A 363 16.47 8.64 2.43
CA VAL A 363 15.76 9.81 2.93
C VAL A 363 15.70 9.78 4.45
N UNK A 364 15.45 10.70 5.11
CA UNK A 364 15.31 10.80 6.43
C UNK A 364 13.93 10.49 6.78
N ILE A 365 13.78 10.16 7.93
CA ILE A 365 12.44 9.93 8.49
C ILE A 365 12.37 10.59 9.85
N SER A 366 11.46 11.53 10.03
CA SER A 366 11.33 12.22 11.31
C SER A 366 10.70 11.29 12.34
N ASP A 367 11.02 11.52 13.62
CA ASP A 367 10.40 10.74 14.69
C ASP A 367 8.89 10.95 14.72
N SER A 368 8.44 12.18 14.49
CA SER A 368 7.01 12.45 14.45
C SER A 368 6.30 11.69 13.33
N ALA A 369 7.00 11.41 12.23
CA ALA A 369 6.42 10.58 11.18
C ALA A 369 6.22 9.15 11.65
N LEU A 370 7.13 8.62 12.45
CA LEU A 370 6.97 7.27 13.00
C LEU A 370 5.76 7.21 13.93
N VAL A 371 5.61 8.22 14.78
CA VAL A 371 4.44 8.30 15.67
C VAL A 371 3.16 8.39 14.84
N ALA A 372 3.17 9.22 13.80
CA ALA A 372 2.00 9.34 12.92
C ALA A 372 1.68 8.03 12.22
N ALA A 373 2.71 7.30 11.77
CA ALA A 373 2.48 6.02 11.09
C ALA A 373 1.79 5.02 12.00
N ALA A 374 2.22 4.92 13.24
CA ALA A 374 1.59 4.01 14.21
C ALA A 374 0.18 4.47 14.55
N THR A 375 0.01 5.75 14.84
CA THR A 375 -1.26 6.30 15.28
C THR A 375 -2.31 6.28 14.17
N LEU A 376 -1.95 6.76 12.99
CA LEU A 376 -2.90 6.86 11.87
C LEU A 376 -3.24 5.49 11.30
N SER A 377 -2.28 4.58 11.24
CA SER A 377 -2.61 3.23 10.75
C SER A 377 -3.53 2.52 11.73
N HIS A 378 -3.31 2.69 13.02
CA HIS A 378 -4.17 2.09 14.03
C HIS A 378 -5.59 2.63 13.90
N ARG A 379 -5.73 3.93 13.68
CA ARG A 379 -7.03 4.58 13.67
C ARG A 379 -7.79 4.39 12.36
N TYR A 380 -7.11 4.43 11.22
CA TYR A 380 -7.78 4.53 9.92
C TYR A 380 -7.61 3.34 9.01
N ILE A 381 -6.61 2.49 9.22
CA ILE A 381 -6.44 1.27 8.43
C ILE A 381 -6.92 0.10 9.30
N THR A 382 -8.20 -0.20 9.18
CA THR A 382 -8.86 -1.12 10.11
C THR A 382 -8.87 -2.57 9.63
N ASP A 383 -8.46 -2.84 8.40
CA ASP A 383 -8.46 -4.19 7.85
C ASP A 383 -7.10 -4.86 7.90
N ARG A 384 -6.12 -4.25 8.55
CA ARG A 384 -4.77 -4.79 8.72
C ARG A 384 -4.33 -4.59 10.16
N PHE A 385 -3.16 -5.11 10.50
CA PHE A 385 -2.70 -5.16 11.89
C PHE A 385 -1.34 -4.49 12.07
N LEU A 386 -1.14 -3.90 13.26
CA LEU A 386 0.15 -3.40 13.67
C LEU A 386 1.08 -4.58 13.96
N PRO A 387 2.36 -4.46 13.72
CA PRO A 387 3.09 -3.29 13.24
C PRO A 387 3.17 -3.19 11.72
N ASP A 388 2.73 -4.21 11.01
CA ASP A 388 2.97 -4.31 9.57
C ASP A 388 2.36 -3.14 8.80
N LYS A 389 1.13 -2.75 9.15
CA LYS A 389 0.49 -1.63 8.43
C LYS A 389 1.21 -0.31 8.67
N ALA A 390 1.77 -0.12 9.86
CA ALA A 390 2.56 1.09 10.14
C ALA A 390 3.90 1.06 9.42
N ILE A 391 4.55 -0.11 9.38
CA ILE A 391 5.81 -0.26 8.65
C ILE A 391 5.59 0.02 7.16
N ASP A 392 4.50 -0.48 6.60
CA ASP A 392 4.19 -0.23 5.19
C ASP A 392 3.95 1.26 4.91
N LEU A 393 3.33 1.98 5.84
CA LEU A 393 3.14 3.42 5.67
C LEU A 393 4.48 4.14 5.58
N VAL A 394 5.40 3.81 6.47
CA VAL A 394 6.74 4.41 6.46
C VAL A 394 7.46 4.06 5.17
N ASP A 395 7.41 2.80 4.78
CA ASP A 395 8.06 2.32 3.56
C ASP A 395 7.51 3.04 2.33
N GLU A 396 6.18 3.14 2.24
CA GLU A 396 5.54 3.80 1.10
C GLU A 396 5.88 5.29 1.06
N ALA A 397 5.80 5.97 2.21
CA ALA A 397 6.10 7.40 2.28
C ALA A 397 7.56 7.67 1.94
N ALA A 398 8.48 6.83 2.42
CA ALA A 398 9.90 6.98 2.12
C ALA A 398 10.17 6.74 0.64
N SER A 399 9.54 5.72 0.05
CA SER A 399 9.69 5.42 -1.37
C SER A 399 9.20 6.58 -2.23
N ARG A 400 8.06 7.16 -1.87
CA ARG A 400 7.49 8.27 -2.63
C ARG A 400 8.37 9.51 -2.52
N LEU A 401 8.90 9.77 -1.33
CA LEU A 401 9.80 10.89 -1.15
C LEU A 401 11.06 10.70 -1.98
N ARG A 402 11.60 9.48 -2.01
CA ARG A 402 12.79 9.19 -2.82
C ARG A 402 12.51 9.42 -4.30
N MET A 403 11.34 9.02 -4.77
CA MET A 403 10.96 9.27 -6.15
C MET A 403 10.88 10.77 -6.44
N GLU A 404 10.36 11.55 -5.50
CA GLU A 404 10.27 13.00 -5.66
C GLU A 404 11.65 13.63 -5.68
N VAL A 405 12.59 13.11 -4.88
CA VAL A 405 13.98 13.59 -4.88
C VAL A 405 14.64 13.33 -6.22
N ASP A 406 14.41 12.15 -6.80
CA ASP A 406 15.02 11.77 -8.07
C ASP A 406 14.30 12.36 -9.28
N SER A 407 13.07 12.84 -9.11
CA SER A 407 12.24 13.39 -10.17
C SER A 407 12.08 14.88 -9.98
N LYS A 408 11.62 15.55 -11.04
CA LYS A 408 11.29 16.96 -10.93
C LYS A 408 10.16 17.15 -9.91
N PRO A 409 10.24 18.16 -9.06
CA PRO A 409 9.13 18.45 -8.15
C PRO A 409 7.83 18.67 -8.91
N GLU A 410 6.73 18.30 -8.28
CA GLU A 410 5.41 18.41 -8.92
C GLU A 410 5.12 19.85 -9.33
N GLU A 411 5.48 20.80 -8.48
CA GLU A 411 5.27 22.21 -8.76
C GLU A 411 6.04 22.65 -10.01
N LEU A 412 7.29 22.22 -10.16
CA LEU A 412 8.10 22.55 -11.32
C LEU A 412 7.55 21.84 -12.57
N ASP A 413 7.13 20.61 -12.43
CA ASP A 413 6.54 19.87 -13.53
C ASP A 413 5.25 20.53 -14.02
N ALA A 414 4.43 21.03 -13.10
CA ALA A 414 3.22 21.76 -13.44
C ALA A 414 3.54 23.05 -14.19
N LEU A 415 4.59 23.75 -13.82
CA LEU A 415 5.03 24.92 -14.57
C LEU A 415 5.46 24.57 -15.99
N UNK A 416 6.13 23.73 -16.09
CA UNK A 416 6.60 23.27 -17.31
C UNK A 416 5.53 22.95 -18.24
N ARG A 417 4.45 22.23 -17.73
CA ARG A 417 3.27 21.93 -18.55
C ARG A 417 2.48 23.19 -18.89
N GLN A 418 2.35 24.07 -17.96
CA GLN A 418 1.67 25.34 -18.21
C GLN A 418 2.38 26.16 -19.27
N ILE A 419 3.71 26.23 -19.19
CA ILE A 419 4.51 26.95 -20.18
C ILE A 419 4.29 26.34 -21.56
N MET A 420 4.34 25.01 -21.69
CA MET A 420 4.12 24.36 -22.97
C MET A 420 2.74 24.66 -23.51
N GLN A 421 1.71 24.61 -22.66
CA GLN A 421 0.35 24.89 -23.06
C GLN A 421 0.21 26.31 -23.61
N LEU A 422 0.82 27.29 -22.93
CA LEU A 422 0.77 28.67 -23.34
C LEU A 422 1.60 28.92 -24.62
N GLN A 423 2.72 28.21 -24.79
CA GLN A 423 3.49 28.31 -26.02
C GLN A 423 2.69 27.83 -27.23
N ILE A 424 1.92 26.75 -27.06
CA ILE A 424 1.05 26.24 -28.11
C ILE A 424 0.00 27.31 -28.49
N GLU A 425 -0.61 27.91 -27.45
CA GLU A 425 -1.61 28.95 -27.68
C GLU A 425 -1.01 30.17 -28.38
N ALA A 426 0.20 30.58 -27.99
CA ALA A 426 0.87 31.71 -28.59
C ALA A 426 1.12 31.47 -30.07
N GLU A 427 1.55 30.27 -30.44
CA GLU A 427 1.78 29.95 -31.85
C GLU A 427 0.50 30.05 -32.68
N ALA A 428 -0.61 29.58 -32.07
CA ALA A 428 -1.92 29.65 -32.72
C ALA A 428 -2.36 31.12 -32.91
N LEU A 429 -2.14 31.95 -31.87
CA LEU A 429 -2.56 33.36 -31.93
C LEU A 429 -1.74 34.19 -32.89
N LYS A 430 -0.48 33.83 -33.16
CA LYS A 430 0.35 34.52 -34.14
C LYS A 430 -0.25 34.47 -35.53
N LYS A 431 -1.07 33.52 -35.82
CA LYS A 431 -1.70 33.33 -37.12
C LYS A 431 -3.00 34.12 -37.28
N GLU A 432 -3.44 34.77 -36.24
CA GLU A 432 -4.70 35.50 -36.29
C GLU A 432 -4.47 37.00 -36.36
N UNK A 433 -5.34 37.54 -36.83
CA UNK A 433 -5.10 38.85 -37.14
C UNK A 433 -5.99 39.82 -36.40
N ASP A 434 -7.02 39.35 -35.75
CA ASP A 434 -8.01 40.27 -35.15
C ASP A 434 -7.44 40.92 -33.90
N ALA A 435 -8.09 41.98 -33.47
CA ALA A 435 -7.58 42.77 -32.35
C ALA A 435 -7.61 42.01 -31.01
N ALA A 436 -8.61 41.17 -30.79
CA ALA A 436 -8.72 40.40 -29.54
C ALA A 436 -7.60 39.38 -29.47
N SER A 437 -7.27 38.73 -30.57
CA SER A 437 -6.17 37.75 -30.63
C SER A 437 -4.82 38.42 -30.39
N LYS A 438 -4.62 39.62 -30.96
CA LYS A 438 -3.37 40.36 -30.72
C LYS A 438 -3.23 40.78 -29.26
N ASP A 439 -4.32 41.20 -28.64
CA ASP A 439 -4.31 41.54 -27.21
C ASP A 439 -3.99 40.33 -26.34
N ARG A 440 -4.61 39.22 -26.67
CA ARG A 440 -4.35 37.98 -25.95
C ARG A 440 -2.88 37.54 -26.09
N LEU A 441 -2.34 37.66 -27.29
CA LEU A 441 -0.96 37.28 -27.56
C LEU A 441 0.02 38.14 -26.76
N ASP A 442 -0.20 39.45 -26.70
CA ASP A 442 0.67 40.33 -25.90
C ASP A 442 0.65 39.94 -24.42
N LYS A 443 -0.55 39.71 -23.86
CA LYS A 443 -0.67 39.31 -22.49
C LYS A 443 -0.04 37.94 -22.22
N LEU A 444 -0.23 37.03 -23.18
CA LEU A 444 0.28 35.67 -23.07
C LEU A 444 1.82 35.66 -23.08
N GLU A 445 2.45 36.49 -23.95
CA GLU A 445 3.91 36.56 -24.02
C GLU A 445 4.53 37.11 -22.74
N LYS A 446 3.86 38.07 -22.09
CA LYS A 446 4.32 38.56 -20.79
C LYS A 446 4.24 37.46 -19.72
N GLU A 447 3.11 36.73 -19.71
CA GLU A 447 2.92 35.63 -18.77
C GLU A 447 3.95 34.54 -19.02
N LEU A 448 4.24 34.21 -20.29
CA LEU A 448 5.26 33.23 -20.63
C LEU A 448 6.64 33.62 -20.11
N GLY A 449 7.00 34.87 -20.26
CA GLY A 449 8.30 35.36 -19.77
C GLY A 449 8.43 35.20 -18.26
N ASP A 450 7.38 35.55 -17.53
CA ASP A 450 7.36 35.43 -16.07
C ASP A 450 7.45 33.98 -15.63
N LEU A 451 6.70 33.11 -16.28
CA LEU A 451 6.67 31.69 -15.92
C LEU A 451 8.00 31.01 -16.25
N GLN A 452 8.62 31.38 -17.38
CA GLN A 452 9.90 30.81 -17.76
C GLN A 452 11.00 31.21 -16.77
N GLU A 453 10.97 32.43 -16.31
CA GLU A 453 11.94 32.92 -15.32
C GLU A 453 11.78 32.15 -14.02
N LYS A 454 10.52 31.94 -13.58
CA LYS A 454 10.24 31.21 -12.37
C LYS A 454 10.68 29.75 -12.50
N ALA A 455 10.42 29.12 -13.65
CA ALA A 455 10.80 27.74 -13.90
C ALA A 455 12.33 27.56 -13.89
N ASP A 456 13.05 28.50 -14.49
CA ASP A 456 14.52 28.44 -14.52
C ASP A 456 15.10 28.53 -13.10
N ALA A 457 14.56 29.41 -12.26
CA ALA A 457 15.01 29.55 -10.87
C ALA A 457 14.74 28.28 -10.09
N MET A 458 13.56 27.71 -10.26
CA MET A 458 13.18 26.47 -9.56
C MET A 458 14.05 25.30 -10.02
N THR A 459 14.38 25.24 -11.31
CA THR A 459 15.23 24.16 -11.85
C THR A 459 16.62 24.22 -11.21
N ALA A 460 17.20 25.42 -11.13
CA ALA A 460 18.52 25.57 -10.51
C ALA A 460 18.51 25.15 -9.04
N GLN A 461 17.46 25.53 -8.31
CA GLN A 461 17.32 25.16 -6.91
C GLN A 461 17.20 23.64 -6.74
N TRP A 462 16.38 23.00 -7.58
CA TRP A 462 16.16 21.57 -7.55
C TRP A 462 17.45 20.79 -7.80
N GLN A 463 18.23 21.21 -8.82
CA GLN A 463 19.51 20.54 -9.13
C GLN A 463 20.47 20.60 -7.94
N GLY A 464 20.55 21.76 -7.30
CA GLY A 464 21.43 21.92 -6.14
C GLY A 464 21.02 21.04 -4.97
N GLU A 465 19.71 20.91 -4.75
CA GLU A 465 19.21 20.07 -3.66
C GLU A 465 19.45 18.58 -3.94
N ARG A 466 19.32 18.16 -5.19
CA ARG A 466 19.61 16.78 -5.57
C ARG A 466 21.06 16.41 -5.26
N ASP A 467 21.98 17.29 -5.64
CA ASP A 467 23.40 17.03 -5.42
C ASP A 467 23.72 16.91 -3.94
N ARG A 468 23.09 17.76 -3.11
CA ARG A 468 23.32 17.71 -1.67
C ARG A 468 22.79 16.43 -1.01
N LEU A 469 21.63 15.96 -1.47
CA LEU A 469 21.02 14.76 -0.93
C LEU A 469 21.85 13.51 -1.22
N GLU A 470 22.47 13.43 -2.39
CA GLU A 470 23.31 12.28 -2.73
C GLU A 470 24.50 12.18 -1.79
N GLY A 471 25.11 13.32 -1.42
CA GLY A 471 26.21 13.32 -0.48
C GLY A 471 25.80 12.79 0.89
N ALA A 472 24.65 13.24 1.39
CA ALA A 472 24.15 12.78 2.69
C ALA A 472 23.85 11.30 2.67
N ARG A 473 23.31 10.79 1.56
CA ARG A 473 23.01 9.37 1.43
C ARG A 473 24.27 8.52 1.53
N GLU A 474 25.35 8.94 0.89
CA GLU A 474 26.61 8.20 0.94
C GLU A 474 27.16 8.14 2.37
N LEU A 475 27.05 9.24 3.12
CA LEU A 475 27.48 9.25 4.51
C LEU A 475 26.66 8.29 5.38
N LYS A 476 25.34 8.22 5.15
CA LYS A 476 24.49 7.29 5.87
C LYS A 476 24.88 5.85 5.60
N GLU A 477 25.20 5.51 4.34
CA GLU A 477 25.64 4.17 3.99
C GLU A 477 26.93 3.80 4.71
N GLN A 478 27.89 4.71 4.73
CA GLN A 478 29.17 4.46 5.42
C GLN A 478 28.97 4.25 6.91
N LEU A 479 28.07 5.05 7.51
CA LEU A 479 27.78 4.93 8.94
C LEU A 479 27.13 3.59 9.27
N ASP A 480 26.19 3.15 8.45
CA ASP A 480 25.53 1.86 8.67
C ASP A 480 26.52 0.70 8.57
N ARG A 481 27.41 0.76 7.59
CA ARG A 481 28.46 -0.28 7.47
C ARG A 481 29.39 -0.29 8.66
N ALA A 482 29.77 0.90 9.13
CA ALA A 482 30.67 0.98 10.30
C ALA A 482 30.00 0.40 11.55
N ARG A 483 28.71 0.67 11.76
CA ARG A 483 27.99 0.13 12.91
C ARG A 483 27.87 -1.38 12.84
N ALA A 484 27.65 -1.93 11.65
CA ALA A 484 27.58 -3.39 11.46
C ALA A 484 28.93 -4.02 11.76
N GLU A 485 30.01 -3.41 11.27
CA GLU A 485 31.37 -3.90 11.55
C GLU A 485 31.67 -3.87 13.05
N LEU A 486 31.20 -2.85 13.76
CA LEU A 486 31.41 -2.75 15.20
C LEU A 486 30.77 -3.92 15.92
N GLU A 487 29.53 -4.28 15.56
CA GLU A 487 28.84 -5.40 16.20
C GLU A 487 29.58 -6.71 15.95
N ILE A 488 30.08 -6.89 14.73
CA ILE A 488 30.84 -8.09 14.40
C ILE A 488 32.14 -8.15 15.19
N ALA A 489 32.84 -7.02 15.29
CA ALA A 489 34.11 -6.97 16.05
C ALA A 489 33.88 -7.29 17.53
N LYS A 490 32.79 -6.80 18.11
CA LYS A 490 32.44 -7.11 19.50
C LYS A 490 32.21 -8.60 19.71
N ARG A 491 31.47 -9.22 18.79
CA ARG A 491 31.21 -10.66 18.90
C ARG A 491 32.47 -11.50 18.79
N GLU A 492 33.35 -11.10 17.90
CA GLU A 492 34.60 -11.83 17.68
C GLU A 492 35.66 -11.56 18.73
N GLY A 493 35.43 -10.59 19.61
CA GLY A 493 36.39 -10.22 20.61
C GLY A 493 37.55 -9.40 20.10
N ASN A 494 37.45 -8.80 18.91
CA ASN A 494 38.48 -7.95 18.34
C ASN A 494 38.34 -6.56 18.94
N LEU A 495 38.97 -6.34 20.10
CA LEU A 495 38.81 -5.11 20.85
C LEU A 495 39.47 -3.91 20.17
N ALA A 496 40.60 -4.15 19.43
CA ALA A 496 41.28 -3.07 18.73
C ALA A 496 40.39 -2.48 17.66
N LYS A 497 39.77 -3.33 16.86
CA LYS A 497 38.88 -2.87 15.79
C LYS A 497 37.59 -2.25 16.35
N ALA A 498 37.04 -2.85 17.40
CA ALA A 498 35.87 -2.29 18.07
C ALA A 498 36.16 -0.88 18.63
N GLY A 499 37.33 -0.68 19.20
CA GLY A 499 37.74 0.63 19.71
C GLY A 499 37.91 1.65 18.62
N GLU A 500 38.57 1.25 17.52
CA GLU A 500 38.74 2.16 16.36
C GLU A 500 37.38 2.58 15.79
N LEU A 501 36.46 1.67 15.64
CA LEU A 501 35.12 1.99 15.10
C LEU A 501 34.33 2.84 16.09
N SER A 502 34.36 2.47 17.38
CA SER A 502 33.50 3.10 18.37
C SER A 502 33.97 4.53 18.72
N TYR A 503 35.26 4.79 18.72
CA TYR A 503 35.80 6.08 19.17
C TYR A 503 36.38 6.91 18.04
N GLY A 504 36.58 6.36 16.86
CA GLY A 504 37.16 7.08 15.74
C GLY A 504 36.26 7.21 14.53
N VAL A 505 35.92 6.06 13.90
CA VAL A 505 35.23 6.07 12.62
C VAL A 505 33.77 6.52 12.76
N ILE A 506 33.01 5.94 13.68
CA ILE A 506 31.59 6.20 13.81
C ILE A 506 31.34 7.67 14.25
N PRO A 507 31.99 8.18 15.28
CA PRO A 507 31.79 9.60 15.66
C PRO A 507 32.11 10.57 14.54
N GLN A 508 33.15 10.29 13.75
CA GLN A 508 33.54 11.17 12.65
C GLN A 508 32.45 11.18 11.57
N LEU A 509 31.91 9.99 11.24
CA LEU A 509 30.83 9.90 10.27
C LEU A 509 29.56 10.57 10.77
N GLU A 510 29.25 10.43 12.07
CA GLU A 510 28.10 11.09 12.66
C GLU A 510 28.22 12.59 12.59
N ARG A 511 29.44 13.11 12.83
CA ARG A 511 29.68 14.55 12.77
C ARG A 511 29.51 15.08 11.35
N LYS A 512 30.09 14.37 10.36
CA LYS A 512 29.94 14.77 8.95
C LYS A 512 28.47 14.75 8.50
N LEU A 513 27.72 13.73 8.93
CA LEU A 513 26.32 13.63 8.56
C LEU A 513 25.51 14.76 9.22
N GLY A 514 25.80 15.07 10.47
CA GLY A 514 25.15 16.17 11.16
C GLY A 514 25.40 17.51 10.49
N GLU A 515 26.65 17.74 10.05
CA GLU A 515 26.97 18.96 9.33
C GLU A 515 26.23 19.06 8.00
N ALA A 516 26.12 17.94 7.30
CA ALA A 516 25.40 17.92 6.03
C ALA A 516 23.92 18.22 6.23
N GLU A 517 23.34 17.72 7.34
CA GLU A 517 21.92 17.94 7.62
C GLU A 517 21.62 19.35 8.12
N GLU A 518 22.60 20.01 8.75
CA GLU A 518 22.41 21.37 9.27
C GLU A 518 22.39 22.42 8.16
N ASN A 519 22.93 22.11 7.00
CA ASN A 519 23.01 23.07 5.90
C ASN A 519 21.69 23.15 5.12
N GLU A 520 20.58 22.82 5.73
CA GLU A 520 19.28 22.91 5.07
C GLU A 520 18.77 24.35 5.10
N ALA A 521 18.63 24.94 3.92
CA ALA A 521 17.94 26.20 3.72
C ALA A 521 16.53 25.88 3.20
N ASP A 522 15.87 26.87 2.59
CA ASP A 522 14.57 26.66 1.97
C ASP A 522 14.66 25.54 0.93
N VAL A 523 14.06 24.42 1.23
CA VAL A 523 14.13 23.25 0.36
C VAL A 523 12.87 23.13 -0.46
N MET A 524 13.08 23.00 -1.75
CA MET A 524 12.03 22.71 -2.71
C MET A 524 11.62 21.24 -2.64
N VAL A 525 12.60 20.36 -2.40
CA VAL A 525 12.40 18.93 -2.28
C VAL A 525 12.55 18.57 -0.80
N GLU A 526 11.55 17.90 -0.24
CA GLU A 526 11.63 17.49 1.16
C GLU A 526 12.64 16.37 1.32
N GLU A 527 13.48 16.46 2.34
CA GLU A 527 14.51 15.46 2.61
C GLU A 527 14.06 14.43 3.63
N ALA A 528 13.02 14.73 4.37
CA ALA A 528 12.57 13.88 5.46
C ALA A 528 11.10 13.54 5.30
N VAL A 529 10.77 12.30 5.63
CA VAL A 529 9.38 11.89 5.75
C VAL A 529 8.82 12.55 7.01
N ARG A 530 7.72 13.27 6.85
CA ARG A 530 7.07 14.00 7.92
C ARG A 530 5.65 13.49 8.12
N PRO A 531 4.99 13.87 9.22
CA PRO A 531 3.64 13.35 9.46
C PRO A 531 2.64 13.62 8.34
N ASP A 532 2.74 14.75 7.66
CA ASP A 532 1.82 15.06 6.57
C ASP A 532 2.01 14.12 5.38
N GLN A 533 3.22 13.63 5.16
CA GLN A 533 3.46 12.65 4.10
C GLN A 533 2.90 11.29 4.46
N ILE A 534 2.99 10.90 5.73
CA ILE A 534 2.34 9.69 6.21
C ILE A 534 0.83 9.81 6.05
N ALA A 535 0.27 10.95 6.45
CA ALA A 535 -1.16 11.19 6.32
C ALA A 535 -1.62 11.16 4.87
N SER A 536 -0.79 11.64 3.95
CA SER A 536 -1.09 11.61 2.53
C SER A 536 -1.21 10.18 2.01
N VAL A 537 -0.35 9.28 2.47
CA VAL A 537 -0.44 7.86 2.09
C VAL A 537 -1.71 7.24 2.67
N VAL A 538 -2.05 7.54 3.92
CA VAL A 538 -3.27 7.05 4.55
C VAL A 538 -4.49 7.50 3.73
N GLU A 539 -4.52 8.78 3.35
CA GLU A 539 -5.62 9.31 2.54
C GLU A 539 -5.76 8.57 1.23
N ARG A 540 -4.63 8.26 0.59
CA ARG A 540 -4.66 7.55 -0.70
C ARG A 540 -5.14 6.11 -0.54
N TRP A 541 -4.71 5.43 0.52
CA TRP A 541 -5.08 4.03 0.74
C TRP A 541 -6.52 3.88 1.21
N THR A 542 -7.01 4.82 2.02
CA THR A 542 -8.32 4.67 2.69
C THR A 542 -9.39 5.60 2.15
N GLY A 543 -8.99 6.69 1.48
CA GLY A 543 -9.91 7.76 1.11
C GLY A 543 -10.22 8.72 2.25
N ILE A 544 -9.61 8.54 3.42
CA ILE A 544 -9.81 9.40 4.58
C ILE A 544 -8.79 10.53 4.56
N PRO A 545 -9.21 11.81 4.59
CA PRO A 545 -8.25 12.92 4.53
C PRO A 545 -7.54 13.12 5.87
N ALA A 546 -6.63 12.19 6.19
CA ALA A 546 -5.93 12.18 7.47
C ALA A 546 -5.01 13.38 7.66
N GLY A 547 -4.53 13.97 6.57
CA GLY A 547 -3.66 15.14 6.66
C GLY A 547 -4.36 16.33 7.31
N ARG A 548 -5.64 16.53 6.99
CA ARG A 548 -6.40 17.61 7.59
C ARG A 548 -6.66 17.38 9.08
N MET A 549 -6.63 16.13 9.50
CA MET A 549 -6.85 15.80 10.90
C MET A 549 -5.63 16.07 11.76
N LEU A 550 -4.46 16.25 11.14
CA LEU A 550 -3.23 16.57 11.87
C LEU A 550 -2.98 18.06 11.97
N GLU A 551 -3.30 18.84 10.91
CA GLU A 551 -2.96 20.24 10.82
C GLU A 551 -4.18 21.14 10.82
N GLY A 552 -4.20 22.10 11.73
CA GLY A 552 -5.21 23.14 11.75
C GLY A 552 -6.63 22.68 11.97
N GLU A 553 -6.81 21.41 12.28
CA GLU A 553 -8.16 20.88 12.49
C GLU A 553 -8.85 21.56 13.66
N ARG A 554 -8.08 21.84 14.71
CA ARG A 554 -8.61 22.49 15.90
C ARG A 554 -9.23 23.86 15.56
N ASP A 555 -8.47 24.68 14.83
CA ASP A 555 -8.94 26.00 14.44
C ASP A 555 -10.11 25.91 13.48
N LYS A 556 -10.08 24.98 12.54
CA LYS A 556 -11.18 24.77 11.60
C LYS A 556 -12.47 24.41 12.34
N LEU A 557 -12.36 23.48 13.30
CA LEU A 557 -13.54 23.03 14.04
C LEU A 557 -14.13 24.14 14.89
N LEU A 558 -13.28 24.99 15.48
CA LEU A 558 -13.76 26.10 16.29
C LEU A 558 -14.52 27.13 15.45
N ARG A 559 -14.21 27.21 14.15
CA ARG A 559 -14.87 28.14 13.25
C ARG A 559 -15.76 27.45 12.23
N MET A 560 -16.25 26.27 12.57
CA MET A 560 -17.03 25.48 11.63
C MET A 560 -18.30 26.18 11.17
N GLU A 561 -18.97 26.87 12.11
CA GLU A 561 -20.21 27.60 11.76
C GLU A 561 -19.94 28.63 10.66
N ASP A 562 -18.85 29.38 10.77
CA ASP A 562 -18.51 30.40 9.77
C ASP A 562 -18.29 29.79 8.40
N GLN A 563 -17.62 28.64 8.36
CA GLN A 563 -17.36 27.95 7.12
C GLN A 563 -18.64 27.42 6.47
N LEU A 564 -19.52 26.86 7.29
CA LEU A 564 -20.80 26.36 6.77
C LEU A 564 -21.68 27.49 6.26
N HIS A 565 -21.63 28.65 6.92
CA HIS A 565 -22.42 29.81 6.48
C HIS A 565 -21.94 30.44 5.18
N ASN A 566 -20.75 30.04 4.69
CA ASN A 566 -20.34 30.43 3.34
C ASN A 566 -21.23 29.80 2.27
N ARG A 567 -21.92 28.72 2.60
CA ARG A 567 -22.80 28.03 1.65
C ARG A 567 -24.25 27.98 2.09
N VAL A 568 -24.49 28.10 3.38
CA VAL A 568 -25.85 27.96 3.92
C VAL A 568 -26.20 29.26 4.63
N ILE A 569 -27.22 29.96 4.12
CA ILE A 569 -27.67 31.22 4.69
C ILE A 569 -28.83 30.93 5.64
N GLY A 570 -28.78 31.56 6.81
CA GLY A 570 -29.74 31.25 7.82
C GLY A 570 -29.53 29.90 8.44
N GLN A 571 -30.61 29.31 8.95
CA GLN A 571 -30.54 27.95 9.51
C GLN A 571 -29.51 27.84 10.65
N ASN A 572 -29.44 28.86 11.48
CA ASN A 572 -28.41 28.95 12.51
C ASN A 572 -28.48 27.80 13.50
N LEU A 573 -29.69 27.36 13.86
CA LEU A 573 -29.84 26.24 14.78
C LEU A 573 -29.31 24.95 14.19
N ALA A 574 -29.59 24.71 12.90
CA ALA A 574 -29.10 23.51 12.23
C ALA A 574 -27.56 23.50 12.10
N VAL A 575 -27.02 24.65 11.70
CA VAL A 575 -25.58 24.79 11.56
C VAL A 575 -24.89 24.56 12.91
N LYS A 576 -25.43 25.14 13.97
CA LYS A 576 -24.82 24.98 15.29
C LYS A 576 -24.95 23.56 15.81
N ALA A 577 -26.08 22.90 15.59
CA ALA A 577 -26.26 21.53 16.04
C ALA A 577 -25.27 20.58 15.38
N VAL A 578 -25.12 20.71 14.06
CA VAL A 578 -24.16 19.86 13.32
C VAL A 578 -22.74 20.15 13.78
N SER A 579 -22.39 21.42 13.92
CA SER A 579 -21.03 21.81 14.34
C SER A 579 -20.70 21.27 15.72
N ASN A 580 -21.65 21.39 16.67
CA ASN A 580 -21.43 20.89 18.03
C ASN A 580 -21.24 19.38 18.05
N ALA A 581 -22.04 18.65 17.28
CA ALA A 581 -21.91 17.18 17.24
C ALA A 581 -20.59 16.75 16.64
N VAL A 582 -20.16 17.41 15.57
CA VAL A 582 -18.87 17.10 14.96
C VAL A 582 -17.73 17.41 15.94
N ARG A 583 -17.82 18.55 16.63
CA ARG A 583 -16.81 18.90 17.62
C ARG A 583 -16.75 17.90 18.77
N ARG A 584 -17.91 17.42 19.24
CA ARG A 584 -17.92 16.40 20.30
C ARG A 584 -17.21 15.14 19.85
N ALA A 585 -17.48 14.70 18.62
CA ALA A 585 -16.85 13.49 18.08
C ALA A 585 -15.35 13.67 17.94
N ARG A 586 -14.93 14.82 17.44
CA ARG A 586 -13.49 15.06 17.22
C ARG A 586 -12.72 15.26 18.54
N ALA A 587 -13.39 15.76 19.55
CA ALA A 587 -12.78 15.93 20.87
C ALA A 587 -12.73 14.63 21.67
N GLY A 588 -13.29 13.57 21.14
CA GLY A 588 -13.28 12.27 21.81
C GLY A 588 -14.32 12.15 22.92
N LEU A 589 -15.35 12.97 22.89
CA LEU A 589 -16.35 12.97 23.95
C LEU A 589 -17.57 12.13 23.64
N ASN A 590 -17.65 11.56 22.42
CA ASN A 590 -18.73 10.65 22.12
C ASN A 590 -18.22 9.22 22.06
N ASP A 591 -19.15 8.28 21.88
CA ASP A 591 -18.82 6.85 21.79
C ASP A 591 -18.06 6.57 20.47
N GLU A 592 -16.85 6.02 20.59
CA GLU A 592 -16.02 5.71 19.42
C GLU A 592 -16.63 4.64 18.51
N ALA A 593 -17.58 3.87 19.04
CA ALA A 593 -18.23 2.83 18.24
C ALA A 593 -19.35 3.36 17.36
N ARG A 594 -19.62 4.67 17.40
CA ARG A 594 -20.71 5.26 16.64
C ARG A 594 -20.18 6.09 15.48
N PRO A 595 -21.02 6.39 14.48
CA PRO A 595 -20.58 7.30 13.40
C PRO A 595 -20.16 8.68 13.93
N LEU A 596 -19.51 9.46 13.10
CA LEU A 596 -19.04 10.80 13.48
C LEU A 596 -20.18 11.69 13.99
N GLY A 597 -21.35 11.51 13.40
CA GLY A 597 -22.54 12.22 13.83
C GLY A 597 -23.76 11.64 13.15
N SER A 598 -24.94 11.88 13.71
CA SER A 598 -26.18 11.40 13.15
C SER A 598 -27.27 12.42 13.39
N PHE A 599 -27.93 12.81 12.31
CA PHE A 599 -28.88 13.92 12.35
C PHE A 599 -30.15 13.59 11.59
N LEU A 600 -31.28 14.07 12.12
CA LEU A 600 -32.57 14.07 11.41
C LEU A 600 -32.90 15.52 11.05
N PHE A 601 -32.96 15.81 9.77
CA PHE A 601 -33.28 17.14 9.26
C PHE A 601 -34.75 17.19 8.83
N LEU A 602 -35.47 18.12 9.37
CA LEU A 602 -36.90 18.29 9.13
C LEU A 602 -37.17 19.67 8.53
N GLY A 603 -38.24 19.79 7.78
CA GLY A 603 -38.64 21.05 7.21
C GLY A 603 -39.11 20.92 5.77
N PRO A 604 -39.64 22.01 5.22
CA PRO A 604 -40.14 21.96 3.84
C PRO A 604 -39.01 21.85 2.82
N THR A 605 -39.39 21.54 1.59
CA THR A 605 -38.47 21.47 0.48
C THR A 605 -37.84 22.83 0.19
N GLY A 606 -36.57 22.86 -0.14
CA GLY A 606 -35.92 24.08 -0.62
C GLY A 606 -35.42 25.00 0.48
N VAL A 607 -35.34 24.53 1.71
CA VAL A 607 -34.87 25.39 2.83
C VAL A 607 -33.39 25.19 3.16
N GLY A 608 -32.67 24.32 2.40
CA GLY A 608 -31.27 24.20 2.59
C GLY A 608 -30.80 22.90 3.23
N LYS A 609 -31.64 21.88 3.35
CA LYS A 609 -31.24 20.62 3.95
C LYS A 609 -30.14 19.93 3.16
N THR A 610 -30.32 19.84 1.85
CA THR A 610 -29.30 19.23 0.96
C THR A 610 -28.05 20.10 0.89
N GLU A 611 -28.24 21.42 0.84
CA GLU A 611 -27.12 22.35 0.76
C GLU A 611 -26.22 22.25 2.00
N LEU A 612 -26.85 22.14 3.18
CA LEU A 612 -26.10 21.99 4.42
C LEU A 612 -25.33 20.65 4.42
N THR A 613 -25.99 19.61 3.92
CA THR A 613 -25.31 18.30 3.81
C THR A 613 -24.09 18.39 2.92
N LYS A 614 -24.20 19.06 1.77
CA LYS A 614 -23.04 19.25 0.87
C LYS A 614 -21.97 20.11 1.52
N ALA A 615 -22.36 21.15 2.26
CA ALA A 615 -21.40 22.02 2.94
C ALA A 615 -20.63 21.25 4.00
N VAL A 616 -21.29 20.36 4.72
CA VAL A 616 -20.64 19.53 5.73
C VAL A 616 -19.68 18.55 5.05
N ALA A 617 -20.08 17.96 3.93
CA ALA A 617 -19.20 17.07 3.17
C ALA A 617 -17.94 17.82 2.72
N GLU A 618 -18.10 19.03 2.20
CA GLU A 618 -16.98 19.85 1.78
C GLU A 618 -16.07 20.20 2.96
N PHE A 619 -16.66 20.55 4.09
CA PHE A 619 -15.89 20.92 5.27
C PHE A 619 -15.08 19.75 5.83
N LEU A 620 -15.74 18.58 5.99
CA LEU A 620 -15.11 17.43 6.63
C LEU A 620 -14.20 16.63 5.69
N PHE A 621 -14.60 16.51 4.43
CA PHE A 621 -13.96 15.59 3.51
C PHE A 621 -13.31 16.27 2.31
N ASP A 622 -13.33 17.59 2.30
CA ASP A 622 -12.72 18.44 1.27
C ASP A 622 -13.34 18.22 -0.13
N ASP A 623 -14.56 17.70 -0.19
CA ASP A 623 -15.21 17.33 -1.43
C ASP A 623 -16.71 17.33 -1.20
N GLU A 624 -17.44 18.26 -1.83
CA GLU A 624 -18.89 18.33 -1.66
C GLU A 624 -19.60 17.10 -2.20
N ASN A 625 -18.91 16.30 -3.02
CA ASN A 625 -19.45 15.05 -3.56
C ASN A 625 -19.07 13.84 -2.73
N ALA A 626 -18.43 14.03 -1.59
CA ALA A 626 -18.11 12.93 -0.67
C ALA A 626 -19.37 12.52 0.08
N MET A 627 -20.34 12.00 -0.66
CA MET A 627 -21.68 11.76 -0.18
C MET A 627 -22.35 10.67 -0.99
N VAL A 628 -22.98 9.73 -0.30
CA VAL A 628 -23.88 8.79 -0.97
C VAL A 628 -25.31 9.13 -0.55
N ARG A 629 -26.18 9.19 -1.52
CA ARG A 629 -27.59 9.54 -1.30
C ARG A 629 -28.46 8.32 -1.53
N ILE A 630 -29.20 7.93 -0.50
CA ILE A 630 -30.14 6.81 -0.53
C ILE A 630 -31.54 7.37 -0.40
N ASP A 631 -32.34 7.28 -1.46
CA ASP A 631 -33.72 7.75 -1.42
C ASP A 631 -34.59 6.63 -0.86
N MET A 632 -35.08 6.81 0.35
CA MET A 632 -35.83 5.78 1.05
C MET A 632 -37.19 5.48 0.42
N SER A 633 -37.69 6.35 -0.45
CA SER A 633 -38.90 6.05 -1.20
C SER A 633 -38.70 4.86 -2.15
N GLU A 634 -37.47 4.52 -2.47
CA GLU A 634 -37.12 3.33 -3.28
C GLU A 634 -36.92 2.07 -2.44
N PHE A 635 -37.03 2.19 -1.12
CA PHE A 635 -36.79 1.07 -0.19
C PHE A 635 -37.98 0.83 0.72
N MET A 636 -39.18 0.88 0.15
CA MET A 636 -40.43 0.72 0.90
C MET A 636 -40.86 -0.73 1.02
N GLU A 637 -40.27 -1.62 0.25
CA GLU A 637 -40.67 -3.03 0.20
C GLU A 637 -39.81 -3.86 1.17
N LYS A 638 -40.31 -5.06 1.46
CA LYS A 638 -39.64 -5.98 2.37
C LYS A 638 -38.25 -6.40 1.86
N HIS A 639 -38.07 -6.46 0.55
CA HIS A 639 -36.81 -6.88 -0.04
C HIS A 639 -35.77 -5.76 -0.07
N ALA A 640 -36.11 -4.61 0.45
CA ALA A 640 -35.24 -3.45 0.40
C ALA A 640 -33.94 -3.65 1.17
N VAL A 641 -33.96 -4.46 2.24
CA VAL A 641 -32.76 -4.73 3.03
C VAL A 641 -31.68 -5.37 2.16
N ALA A 642 -32.06 -6.36 1.33
CA ALA A 642 -31.08 -7.03 0.46
C ALA A 642 -30.48 -6.06 -0.54
N ARG A 643 -31.22 -5.05 -0.99
CA ARG A 643 -30.69 -4.05 -1.90
C ARG A 643 -29.71 -3.11 -1.20
N LEU A 644 -29.91 -2.86 0.08
CA LEU A 644 -29.04 -1.97 0.86
C LEU A 644 -27.74 -2.64 1.26
N ILE A 645 -27.80 -3.86 1.77
CA ILE A 645 -26.64 -4.53 2.36
C ILE A 645 -26.11 -5.70 1.54
N GLY A 646 -26.83 -6.11 0.48
CA GLY A 646 -26.45 -7.22 -0.34
C GLY A 646 -27.24 -8.48 -0.03
N ALA A 647 -27.48 -9.29 -1.04
CA ALA A 647 -28.21 -10.55 -0.90
C ALA A 647 -27.30 -11.62 -0.28
N PRO A 648 -27.90 -12.57 0.47
CA PRO A 648 -27.11 -13.69 1.00
C PRO A 648 -26.59 -14.59 -0.13
N PRO A 649 -25.60 -15.44 0.16
CA PRO A 649 -25.07 -16.36 -0.87
C PRO A 649 -26.18 -17.21 -1.46
N GLY A 650 -26.18 -17.34 -2.77
CA GLY A 650 -27.15 -18.13 -3.50
C GLY A 650 -28.40 -17.39 -3.92
N TYR A 651 -28.56 -16.14 -3.52
CA TYR A 651 -29.72 -15.32 -3.89
C TYR A 651 -29.35 -14.34 -4.99
N VAL A 652 -30.37 -13.88 -5.72
CA VAL A 652 -30.20 -12.91 -6.79
C VAL A 652 -29.61 -11.61 -6.20
N GLY A 653 -28.57 -11.09 -6.84
CA GLY A 653 -27.92 -9.87 -6.41
C GLY A 653 -26.73 -10.07 -5.47
N TYR A 654 -26.38 -11.31 -5.17
CA TYR A 654 -25.25 -11.60 -4.28
C TYR A 654 -23.94 -10.99 -4.80
N ASP A 655 -23.69 -11.14 -6.10
CA ASP A 655 -22.45 -10.65 -6.71
C ASP A 655 -22.38 -9.13 -6.79
N GLU A 656 -23.52 -8.47 -6.84
CA GLU A 656 -23.58 -7.02 -7.00
C GLU A 656 -23.31 -6.26 -5.71
N GLY A 657 -23.57 -6.90 -4.58
CA GLY A 657 -23.43 -6.24 -3.28
C GLY A 657 -24.59 -5.28 -3.00
N GLY A 658 -24.56 -4.65 -1.84
CA GLY A 658 -25.57 -3.69 -1.41
C GLY A 658 -25.21 -2.28 -1.83
N VAL A 659 -26.23 -1.48 -2.13
CA VAL A 659 -26.02 -0.08 -2.53
C VAL A 659 -25.31 0.69 -1.41
N LEU A 660 -25.79 0.56 -0.19
CA LEU A 660 -25.22 1.26 0.96
C LEU A 660 -23.87 0.69 1.37
N THR A 661 -23.78 -0.61 1.51
CA THR A 661 -22.56 -1.23 2.01
C THR A 661 -21.40 -1.09 1.02
N GLU A 662 -21.68 -1.21 -0.29
CA GLU A 662 -20.61 -1.04 -1.27
C GLU A 662 -20.13 0.40 -1.34
N ALA A 663 -21.04 1.36 -1.25
CA ALA A 663 -20.67 2.78 -1.29
C ALA A 663 -19.75 3.15 -0.12
N VAL A 664 -20.07 2.65 1.08
CA VAL A 664 -19.28 2.96 2.27
C VAL A 664 -17.98 2.15 2.29
N ARG A 665 -18.01 0.91 1.80
CA ARG A 665 -16.80 0.11 1.72
C ARG A 665 -15.76 0.75 0.79
N ARG A 666 -16.23 1.30 -0.32
CA ARG A 666 -15.33 1.96 -1.29
C ARG A 666 -14.84 3.31 -0.80
N ARG A 667 -15.69 4.04 -0.06
CA ARG A 667 -15.34 5.35 0.45
C ARG A 667 -15.80 5.45 1.90
N PRO A 668 -14.98 4.97 2.85
CA PRO A 668 -15.40 4.93 4.26
C PRO A 668 -15.59 6.30 4.92
N TYR A 669 -15.02 7.35 4.34
CA TYR A 669 -15.04 8.69 4.89
C TYR A 669 -15.93 9.56 4.02
N GLN A 670 -17.21 9.65 4.37
CA GLN A 670 -18.16 10.40 3.57
C GLN A 670 -19.43 10.68 4.37
N VAL A 671 -20.32 11.45 3.78
CA VAL A 671 -21.65 11.69 4.33
C VAL A 671 -22.61 10.66 3.72
N VAL A 672 -23.41 10.03 4.56
CA VAL A 672 -24.46 9.13 4.08
C VAL A 672 -25.80 9.83 4.32
N LEU A 673 -26.49 10.15 3.24
CA LEU A 673 -27.76 10.87 3.28
C LEU A 673 -28.90 9.92 2.96
N PHE A 674 -29.82 9.77 3.93
CA PHE A 674 -31.03 8.99 3.75
C PHE A 674 -32.20 9.95 3.57
N ASP A 675 -32.67 10.08 2.33
CA ASP A 675 -33.76 10.99 2.00
C ASP A 675 -35.11 10.32 2.26
N GLU A 676 -36.05 11.10 2.76
CA GLU A 676 -37.43 10.66 2.98
C GLU A 676 -37.51 9.41 3.85
N VAL A 677 -36.86 9.49 4.99
CA VAL A 677 -36.66 8.32 5.85
C VAL A 677 -38.00 7.78 6.40
N GLU A 678 -39.03 8.59 6.47
CA GLU A 678 -40.34 8.14 6.95
C GLU A 678 -40.98 7.12 6.02
N LYS A 679 -40.51 6.97 4.78
CA LYS A 679 -41.05 6.04 3.81
C LYS A 679 -40.38 4.67 3.83
N ALA A 680 -39.32 4.49 4.61
CA ALA A 680 -38.57 3.23 4.62
C ALA A 680 -39.38 2.11 5.24
N HIS A 681 -39.21 0.90 4.73
CA HIS A 681 -39.79 -0.29 5.33
C HIS A 681 -39.24 -0.48 6.75
N PRO A 682 -40.07 -1.01 7.67
CA PRO A 682 -39.59 -1.20 9.05
C PRO A 682 -38.30 -2.03 9.17
N ASP A 683 -38.09 -3.01 8.29
CA ASP A 683 -36.83 -3.79 8.32
C ASP A 683 -35.63 -2.94 8.00
N VAL A 684 -35.78 -1.91 7.17
CA VAL A 684 -34.72 -0.99 6.85
C VAL A 684 -34.34 -0.16 8.09
N PHE A 685 -35.31 0.18 8.91
CA PHE A 685 -35.04 0.89 10.17
C PHE A 685 -34.14 0.08 11.10
N ASN A 686 -34.27 -1.24 11.11
CA ASN A 686 -33.38 -2.08 11.91
C ASN A 686 -31.93 -1.97 11.44
N VAL A 687 -31.74 -1.87 10.11
CA VAL A 687 -30.40 -1.64 9.55
C VAL A 687 -29.87 -0.29 10.03
N LEU A 688 -30.69 0.75 9.96
CA LEU A 688 -30.29 2.08 10.42
C LEU A 688 -29.94 2.09 11.90
N LEU A 689 -30.70 1.39 12.73
CA LEU A 689 -30.43 1.31 14.16
C LEU A 689 -29.08 0.66 14.42
N GLN A 690 -28.73 -0.38 13.66
CA GLN A 690 -27.46 -1.03 13.81
C GLN A 690 -26.31 -0.10 13.45
N VAL A 691 -26.44 0.65 12.36
CA VAL A 691 -25.44 1.63 11.97
C VAL A 691 -25.27 2.70 13.06
N LEU A 692 -26.38 3.21 13.59
CA LEU A 692 -26.34 4.29 14.59
C LEU A 692 -25.74 3.82 15.91
N ASP A 693 -25.97 2.58 16.29
CA ASP A 693 -25.47 2.05 17.57
C ASP A 693 -24.05 1.51 17.47
N ASP A 694 -23.80 0.66 16.49
CA ASP A 694 -22.57 -0.13 16.43
C ASP A 694 -21.52 0.48 15.51
N GLY A 695 -21.93 1.36 14.59
CA GLY A 695 -21.03 1.92 13.61
C GLY A 695 -20.51 0.90 12.61
N VAL A 696 -21.09 -0.29 12.59
CA VAL A 696 -20.64 -1.39 11.72
C VAL A 696 -21.87 -2.10 11.21
N LEU A 697 -21.79 -2.56 9.96
CA LEU A 697 -22.88 -3.28 9.31
C LEU A 697 -22.28 -4.45 8.56
N THR A 698 -22.86 -5.65 8.76
CA THR A 698 -22.38 -6.83 8.05
C THR A 698 -23.13 -6.96 6.72
N ASP A 699 -22.39 -7.05 5.60
CA ASP A 699 -23.02 -7.12 4.29
C ASP A 699 -23.43 -8.58 3.97
N GLY A 700 -24.03 -8.78 2.79
CA GLY A 700 -24.50 -10.09 2.40
C GLY A 700 -23.41 -11.12 2.18
N GLN A 701 -22.18 -10.68 2.02
CA GLN A 701 -21.03 -11.57 1.85
C GLN A 701 -20.28 -11.84 3.17
N GLY A 702 -20.83 -11.35 4.28
CA GLY A 702 -20.26 -11.59 5.60
C GLY A 702 -19.17 -10.60 5.99
N ARG A 703 -18.89 -9.62 5.17
CA ARG A 703 -17.87 -8.62 5.48
C ARG A 703 -18.44 -7.54 6.38
N LYS A 704 -17.65 -7.09 7.34
CA LYS A 704 -18.04 -5.96 8.18
C LYS A 704 -17.68 -4.66 7.50
N VAL A 705 -18.68 -3.79 7.36
CA VAL A 705 -18.50 -2.48 6.75
C VAL A 705 -18.50 -1.43 7.84
N ASP A 706 -17.46 -0.61 7.87
CA ASP A 706 -17.22 0.36 8.94
C ASP A 706 -17.86 1.71 8.62
N PHE A 707 -18.78 2.15 9.45
CA PHE A 707 -19.46 3.45 9.32
C PHE A 707 -18.94 4.49 10.33
N LYS A 708 -17.90 4.15 11.08
CA LYS A 708 -17.45 5.02 12.19
C LYS A 708 -16.88 6.35 11.69
N GLN A 709 -16.42 6.39 10.45
CA GLN A 709 -15.89 7.61 9.87
C GLN A 709 -16.90 8.30 8.94
N THR A 710 -18.15 7.91 9.00
CA THR A 710 -19.22 8.55 8.21
C THR A 710 -20.05 9.47 9.08
N LEU A 711 -20.64 10.46 8.41
CA LEU A 711 -21.66 11.33 9.03
C LEU A 711 -23.02 10.92 8.45
N ILE A 712 -23.96 10.60 9.32
CA ILE A 712 -25.27 10.11 8.89
C ILE A 712 -26.28 11.27 8.95
N VAL A 713 -26.89 11.55 7.81
CA VAL A 713 -27.93 12.58 7.72
C VAL A 713 -29.21 11.93 7.21
N LEU A 714 -30.28 12.10 7.95
CA LEU A 714 -31.62 11.62 7.57
C LEU A 714 -32.52 12.81 7.34
N THR A 715 -33.29 12.81 6.26
CA THR A 715 -34.21 13.88 5.99
C THR A 715 -35.63 13.37 5.99
N SER A 716 -36.56 14.21 6.38
CA SER A 716 -37.98 13.88 6.41
C SER A 716 -38.80 15.13 6.18
N ASN A 717 -39.94 14.93 5.50
CA ASN A 717 -40.92 16.00 5.29
C ASN A 717 -42.08 15.91 6.26
N LEU A 718 -41.99 15.04 7.28
CA LEU A 718 -43.07 14.93 8.26
C LEU A 718 -43.33 16.26 8.92
N GLY A 719 -44.59 16.67 8.94
CA GLY A 719 -44.99 17.91 9.56
C GLY A 719 -44.59 19.15 8.79
N ALA A 720 -44.01 19.00 7.60
CA ALA A 720 -43.55 20.18 6.85
C ALA A 720 -44.66 21.14 6.46
N GLN A 721 -45.89 20.65 6.32
CA GLN A 721 -47.03 21.53 6.00
C GLN A 721 -47.26 22.62 7.04
N ALA A 722 -47.01 22.30 8.31
CA ALA A 722 -47.16 23.30 9.37
C ALA A 722 -46.25 24.50 9.15
N LEU A 723 -45.05 24.26 8.66
CA LEU A 723 -44.11 25.33 8.37
C LEU A 723 -44.41 26.03 7.05
N SER A 724 -44.78 25.25 6.02
CA SER A 724 -45.06 25.81 4.70
C SER A 724 -46.25 26.73 4.69
N GLN A 725 -47.28 26.38 5.45
CA GLN A 725 -48.52 27.13 5.48
C GLN A 725 -48.49 28.31 6.45
N LEU A 726 -47.43 28.47 7.19
CA LEU A 726 -47.28 29.55 8.14
C LEU A 726 -47.22 30.88 7.41
N PRO A 727 -48.03 31.87 7.78
CA PRO A 727 -47.95 33.19 7.15
C PRO A 727 -46.61 33.85 7.49
N GLU A 728 -46.18 34.76 6.65
CA GLU A 728 -44.98 35.55 6.92
C GLU A 728 -45.17 36.28 8.26
N GLY A 729 -44.22 36.05 9.18
CA GLY A 729 -44.35 36.64 10.52
C GLY A 729 -45.19 35.84 11.50
N GLY A 730 -45.63 34.63 11.13
CA GLY A 730 -46.41 33.79 12.01
C GLY A 730 -45.57 33.12 13.11
N ASP A 731 -46.25 32.41 14.01
CA ASP A 731 -45.63 31.82 15.20
C ASP A 731 -44.86 30.54 14.83
N MET A 732 -43.54 30.65 14.67
CA MET A 732 -42.68 29.52 14.33
C MET A 732 -42.62 28.48 15.44
N ALA A 733 -42.77 28.92 16.70
CA ALA A 733 -42.66 27.98 17.82
C ALA A 733 -43.78 26.95 17.79
N GLN A 734 -44.99 27.38 17.47
CA GLN A 734 -46.13 26.47 17.40
C GLN A 734 -45.98 25.52 16.19
N ALA A 735 -45.49 26.03 15.04
CA ALA A 735 -45.27 25.20 13.87
C ALA A 735 -44.23 24.12 14.15
N LYS A 736 -43.16 24.46 14.86
CA LYS A 736 -42.13 23.50 15.22
C LYS A 736 -42.66 22.44 16.18
N ARG A 737 -43.52 22.83 17.12
CA ARG A 737 -44.16 21.86 18.01
C ARG A 737 -45.01 20.87 17.23
N ASP A 738 -45.73 21.34 16.23
CA ASP A 738 -46.55 20.50 15.37
C ASP A 738 -45.68 19.52 14.57
N VAL A 739 -44.54 19.98 14.09
CA VAL A 739 -43.59 19.12 13.36
C VAL A 739 -43.09 18.03 14.28
N MET A 740 -42.67 18.36 15.49
CA MET A 740 -42.16 17.38 16.42
C MET A 740 -43.22 16.38 16.85
N ASP A 741 -44.47 16.83 17.00
CA ASP A 741 -45.58 15.91 17.30
C ASP A 741 -45.73 14.88 16.18
N ALA A 742 -45.67 15.31 14.94
CA ALA A 742 -45.76 14.41 13.78
C ALA A 742 -44.60 13.40 13.77
N VAL A 743 -43.40 13.86 14.08
CA VAL A 743 -42.22 13.02 14.10
C VAL A 743 -42.33 11.97 15.21
N ARG A 744 -42.71 12.36 16.40
CA ARG A 744 -42.88 11.44 17.51
C ARG A 744 -43.96 10.40 17.27
N ALA A 745 -45.00 10.78 16.52
CA ALA A 745 -46.08 9.88 16.17
C ALA A 745 -45.65 8.83 15.15
N HIS A 746 -44.71 9.17 14.31
CA HIS A 746 -44.25 8.28 13.24
C HIS A 746 -43.06 7.39 13.61
N PHE A 747 -42.05 7.94 14.29
CA PHE A 747 -40.82 7.23 14.61
C PHE A 747 -40.83 6.75 16.07
N ARG A 748 -40.26 5.55 16.29
CA ARG A 748 -40.15 5.02 17.64
C ARG A 748 -39.17 5.83 18.47
N PRO A 749 -39.44 5.95 19.79
CA PRO A 749 -38.50 6.69 20.64
C PRO A 749 -37.09 6.18 20.61
N GLU A 750 -36.89 4.86 20.48
CA GLU A 750 -35.55 4.29 20.44
C GLU A 750 -34.75 4.75 19.24
N PHE A 751 -35.43 4.95 18.10
CA PHE A 751 -34.76 5.49 16.91
C PHE A 751 -34.36 6.95 17.15
N LEU A 752 -35.29 7.75 17.64
CA LEU A 752 -35.02 9.19 17.86
C LEU A 752 -33.93 9.40 18.92
N ASN A 753 -33.90 8.55 19.94
CA ASN A 753 -32.92 8.68 21.02
C ASN A 753 -31.48 8.33 20.58
N ARG A 754 -31.33 7.59 19.47
CA ARG A 754 -30.01 7.24 18.97
C ARG A 754 -29.39 8.31 18.09
N LEU A 755 -30.22 9.27 17.66
CA LEU A 755 -29.70 10.38 16.84
C LEU A 755 -29.02 11.42 17.74
N ASP A 756 -27.95 12.01 17.22
CA ASP A 756 -27.27 13.08 17.95
C ASP A 756 -28.17 14.30 18.07
N GLU A 757 -28.85 14.68 16.98
CA GLU A 757 -29.74 15.82 16.98
C GLU A 757 -30.88 15.62 16.00
N THR A 758 -32.03 16.15 16.36
CA THR A 758 -33.16 16.33 15.47
C THR A 758 -33.32 17.82 15.25
N VAL A 759 -33.24 18.27 14.01
CA VAL A 759 -33.16 19.70 13.69
C VAL A 759 -34.26 20.06 12.71
N ILE A 760 -34.99 21.12 13.05
CA ILE A 760 -36.04 21.65 12.20
C ILE A 760 -35.52 22.89 11.46
N PHE A 761 -35.53 22.81 10.12
CA PHE A 761 -35.08 23.90 9.27
C PHE A 761 -36.19 24.98 9.16
N ASP A 762 -35.79 26.22 9.27
CA ASP A 762 -36.70 27.34 9.12
C ASP A 762 -37.00 27.61 7.64
N ARG A 763 -38.18 28.10 7.38
CA ARG A 763 -38.54 28.57 6.04
C ARG A 763 -37.67 29.79 5.71
N LEU A 764 -37.20 29.85 4.45
CA LEU A 764 -36.39 30.98 4.02
C LEU A 764 -37.19 32.27 4.02
N ALA A 765 -36.61 33.29 4.62
CA ALA A 765 -37.20 34.64 4.63
C ALA A 765 -36.61 35.44 3.46
N ARG A 766 -37.37 36.48 3.05
CA ARG A 766 -36.89 37.34 1.99
C ARG A 766 -35.56 37.99 2.33
N ALA A 767 -35.35 38.30 3.61
CA ALA A 767 -34.08 38.88 4.06
C ALA A 767 -32.88 37.96 3.87
N ASP A 768 -33.08 36.65 3.78
CA ASP A 768 -32.00 35.69 3.57
C ASP A 768 -31.50 35.68 2.14
N MET A 769 -32.25 36.25 1.21
CA MET A 769 -31.96 36.13 -0.22
C MET A 769 -30.68 36.87 -0.62
N ALA A 770 -30.37 37.99 0.04
CA ALA A 770 -29.13 38.72 -0.32
C ALA A 770 -27.88 37.85 -0.17
N GLY A 771 -27.82 37.11 0.91
CA GLY A 771 -26.68 36.20 1.11
C GLY A 771 -26.65 35.05 0.12
N ILE A 772 -27.83 34.54 -0.24
CA ILE A 772 -27.89 33.42 -1.20
C ILE A 772 -27.49 33.93 -2.57
N VAL A 773 -27.86 35.13 -2.96
CA VAL A 773 -27.43 35.73 -4.22
C VAL A 773 -25.92 35.84 -4.25
N ASP A 774 -25.30 36.30 -3.17
CA ASP A 774 -23.84 36.41 -3.10
C ASP A 774 -23.15 35.06 -3.32
N ILE A 775 -23.68 34.00 -2.71
CA ILE A 775 -23.13 32.67 -2.88
C ILE A 775 -23.20 32.20 -4.33
N GLN A 776 -24.36 32.38 -4.96
CA GLN A 776 -24.55 31.95 -6.35
C GLN A 776 -23.70 32.76 -7.32
N VAL A 777 -23.58 34.05 -7.09
CA VAL A 777 -22.76 34.92 -7.94
C VAL A 777 -21.27 34.56 -7.78
N ASN A 778 -20.86 34.26 -6.56
CA ASN A 778 -19.45 33.82 -6.34
C ASN A 778 -19.13 32.54 -7.08
N ARG A 779 -20.08 31.62 -7.21
CA ARG A 779 -19.87 30.42 -8.01
C ARG A 779 -19.64 30.77 -9.49
N LEU A 780 -20.39 31.74 -10.00
CA LEU A 780 -20.20 32.21 -11.36
C LEU A 780 -18.84 32.88 -11.51
N LEU A 781 -18.44 33.69 -10.54
CA LEU A 781 -17.13 34.35 -10.57
C LEU A 781 -15.99 33.35 -10.59
N LYS A 782 -16.11 32.23 -9.90
CA LYS A 782 -15.07 31.17 -9.93
C LYS A 782 -14.94 30.58 -11.32
N ARG A 783 -16.04 30.41 -12.04
CA ARG A 783 -15.98 29.91 -13.41
C ARG A 783 -15.29 30.90 -14.34
N LEU A 784 -15.47 32.20 -14.09
CA LEU A 784 -14.87 33.27 -14.91
C LEU A 784 -13.41 33.52 -14.56
N ALA A 785 -12.95 33.06 -13.41
CA ALA A 785 -11.60 33.34 -12.94
C ALA A 785 -10.54 32.76 -13.87
N GLY A 786 -10.83 31.67 -14.56
CA GLY A 786 -9.90 31.09 -15.55
C GLY A 786 -9.60 32.02 -16.70
N ARG A 787 -10.52 32.91 -17.04
CA ARG A 787 -10.33 33.91 -18.06
C ARG A 787 -10.00 35.28 -17.46
N LYS A 788 -9.86 35.36 -16.14
CA LYS A 788 -9.55 36.57 -15.40
C LYS A 788 -10.61 37.68 -15.59
N ILE A 789 -11.84 37.26 -15.84
CA ILE A 789 -12.98 38.17 -15.97
C ILE A 789 -13.66 38.31 -14.62
N GLY A 790 -13.93 39.54 -14.20
CA GLY A 790 -14.59 39.82 -12.96
C GLY A 790 -15.92 40.51 -13.18
N LEU A 791 -16.87 40.32 -12.26
CA LEU A 791 -18.12 41.01 -12.24
C LEU A 791 -18.19 41.85 -10.97
N GLU A 792 -18.70 43.06 -11.09
CA GLU A 792 -18.88 43.94 -9.93
C GLU A 792 -20.35 44.32 -9.89
N LEU A 793 -21.11 43.66 -9.00
CA LEU A 793 -22.52 43.92 -8.85
C LEU A 793 -22.74 45.00 -7.78
N ASP A 794 -23.52 46.02 -8.12
CA ASP A 794 -23.87 47.02 -7.12
C ASP A 794 -25.06 46.53 -6.26
N GLU A 795 -25.42 47.32 -5.27
CA GLU A 795 -26.51 46.97 -4.35
C GLU A 795 -27.81 46.79 -5.09
N GLY A 796 -28.08 47.64 -6.09
CA GLY A 796 -29.31 47.54 -6.88
C GLY A 796 -29.40 46.24 -7.65
N ALA A 797 -28.27 45.79 -8.23
CA ALA A 797 -28.27 44.55 -8.96
C ALA A 797 -28.47 43.34 -8.04
N ARG A 798 -27.85 43.34 -6.87
CA ARG A 798 -28.06 42.27 -5.89
C ARG A 798 -29.52 42.25 -5.41
N LYS A 799 -30.09 43.40 -5.14
CA LYS A 799 -31.47 43.45 -4.70
C LYS A 799 -32.42 42.96 -5.81
N TRP A 800 -32.10 43.33 -7.04
CA TRP A 800 -32.92 42.88 -8.18
C TRP A 800 -32.92 41.38 -8.29
N LEU A 801 -31.74 40.77 -8.21
CA LEU A 801 -31.63 39.31 -8.26
C LEU A 801 -32.32 38.64 -7.08
N ALA A 802 -32.21 39.22 -5.89
CA ALA A 802 -32.85 38.67 -4.72
C ALA A 802 -34.36 38.68 -4.84
N ASP A 803 -34.91 39.81 -5.34
CA ASP A 803 -36.37 39.95 -5.49
C ASP A 803 -36.89 39.01 -6.58
N GLU A 804 -36.22 38.94 -7.72
CA GLU A 804 -36.67 38.09 -8.81
C GLU A 804 -36.49 36.60 -8.52
N GLY A 805 -35.51 36.26 -7.69
CA GLY A 805 -35.21 34.85 -7.38
C GLY A 805 -35.94 34.31 -6.15
N TYR A 806 -36.78 35.09 -5.51
CA TYR A 806 -37.50 34.68 -4.30
C TYR A 806 -38.93 34.26 -4.61
N ASP A 807 -39.33 33.14 -4.02
CA ASP A 807 -40.70 32.66 -4.08
C ASP A 807 -41.12 32.31 -2.65
N PRO A 808 -42.29 32.88 -2.16
CA PRO A 808 -42.71 32.60 -0.79
C PRO A 808 -42.93 31.12 -0.48
N VAL A 809 -43.26 30.32 -1.50
CA VAL A 809 -43.50 28.88 -1.31
C VAL A 809 -42.23 28.07 -1.55
N PHE A 810 -41.46 28.36 -2.62
CA PHE A 810 -40.32 27.58 -3.04
C PHE A 810 -38.99 28.19 -2.62
N GLY A 811 -39.00 29.29 -1.87
CA GLY A 811 -37.79 29.91 -1.36
C GLY A 811 -36.88 30.45 -2.47
N ALA A 812 -35.68 29.99 -2.50
CA ALA A 812 -34.68 30.46 -3.46
C ALA A 812 -34.61 29.60 -4.73
N ARG A 813 -35.55 28.68 -4.93
CA ARG A 813 -35.52 27.79 -6.08
C ARG A 813 -35.42 28.52 -7.43
N PRO A 814 -36.13 29.63 -7.65
CA PRO A 814 -36.05 30.32 -8.93
C PRO A 814 -34.73 31.05 -9.19
N LEU A 815 -33.91 31.26 -8.17
CA LEU A 815 -32.72 32.12 -8.29
C LEU A 815 -31.72 31.66 -9.34
N LYS A 816 -31.43 30.36 -9.39
CA LYS A 816 -30.48 29.82 -10.37
C LYS A 816 -30.89 30.18 -11.79
N ARG A 817 -32.17 30.09 -12.08
CA ARG A 817 -32.69 30.37 -13.41
C ARG A 817 -32.63 31.86 -13.71
N VAL A 818 -32.92 32.68 -12.73
CA VAL A 818 -32.83 34.14 -12.90
C VAL A 818 -31.37 34.54 -13.19
N ILE A 819 -30.43 33.99 -12.45
CA ILE A 819 -29.00 34.27 -12.69
C ILE A 819 -28.59 33.80 -14.09
N GLN A 820 -29.05 32.64 -14.49
CA GLN A 820 -28.74 32.12 -15.83
C GLN A 820 -29.22 33.06 -16.90
N ARG A 821 -30.48 33.52 -16.82
CA ARG A 821 -31.05 34.38 -17.85
C ARG A 821 -30.54 35.81 -17.77
N ALA A 822 -30.37 36.33 -16.59
CA ALA A 822 -30.05 37.75 -16.42
C ALA A 822 -28.55 38.03 -16.47
N LEU A 823 -27.71 37.06 -16.08
CA LEU A 823 -26.27 37.27 -16.06
C LEU A 823 -25.53 36.37 -17.02
N GLN A 824 -25.72 35.04 -16.92
CA GLN A 824 -24.91 34.11 -17.67
C GLN A 824 -25.12 34.18 -19.18
N ASP A 825 -26.39 34.23 -19.61
CA ASP A 825 -26.68 34.25 -21.04
C ASP A 825 -26.19 35.53 -21.71
N PRO A 826 -26.50 36.75 -21.17
CA PRO A 826 -25.95 37.97 -21.80
C PRO A 826 -24.42 38.02 -21.75
N LEU A 827 -23.80 37.57 -20.66
CA LEU A 827 -22.38 37.61 -20.52
C LEU A 827 -21.71 36.66 -21.52
N ALA A 828 -22.29 35.47 -21.74
CA ALA A 828 -21.76 34.53 -22.74
C ALA A 828 -21.78 35.15 -24.14
N GLU A 829 -22.87 35.86 -24.49
CA GLU A 829 -22.93 36.54 -25.78
C GLU A 829 -21.85 37.60 -25.88
N MET A 830 -21.61 38.35 -24.82
CA MET A 830 -20.59 39.38 -24.84
C MET A 830 -19.21 38.83 -25.00
N ILE A 831 -18.94 37.70 -24.31
CA ILE A 831 -17.62 37.04 -24.43
C ILE A 831 -17.40 36.55 -25.86
N LEU A 832 -18.38 35.88 -26.43
CA LEU A 832 -18.27 35.32 -27.76
C LEU A 832 -18.18 36.40 -28.84
N ALA A 833 -18.81 37.52 -28.63
CA ALA A 833 -18.75 38.64 -29.58
C ALA A 833 -17.46 39.44 -29.49
N GLY A 834 -16.63 39.14 -28.49
CA GLY A 834 -15.40 39.91 -28.31
C GLY A 834 -15.58 41.22 -27.58
N ASP A 835 -16.74 41.47 -27.05
CA ASP A 835 -17.02 42.71 -26.29
C ASP A 835 -16.35 42.71 -24.92
N VAL A 836 -16.03 41.49 -24.41
CA VAL A 836 -15.37 41.31 -23.13
C VAL A 836 -14.07 40.59 -23.36
N LEU A 837 -13.00 41.18 -22.87
CA LEU A 837 -11.64 40.61 -23.00
C LEU A 837 -11.17 40.05 -21.65
N ASP A 838 -10.20 39.16 -21.71
CA ASP A 838 -9.58 38.62 -20.51
C ASP A 838 -9.04 39.76 -19.65
N GLY A 839 -9.33 39.72 -18.36
CA GLY A 839 -8.87 40.72 -17.41
C GLY A 839 -9.86 41.86 -17.20
N ASP A 840 -10.98 41.86 -17.91
CA ASP A 840 -11.98 42.92 -17.75
C ASP A 840 -12.75 42.75 -16.45
N LEU A 841 -13.06 43.86 -15.80
CA LEU A 841 -13.99 43.93 -14.66
C LEU A 841 -15.27 44.61 -15.14
N ILE A 842 -16.35 43.89 -15.15
CA ILE A 842 -17.62 44.33 -15.77
C ILE A 842 -18.58 44.79 -14.68
N PRO A 843 -19.00 46.06 -14.69
CA PRO A 843 -20.00 46.54 -13.75
C PRO A 843 -21.37 46.00 -14.13
N VAL A 844 -22.17 45.63 -13.08
CA VAL A 844 -23.55 45.19 -13.25
C VAL A 844 -24.41 46.04 -12.35
N GLN A 845 -25.46 46.62 -12.92
CA GLN A 845 -26.38 47.45 -12.16
C GLN A 845 -27.82 47.18 -12.59
N ALA A 846 -28.75 47.59 -11.76
CA ALA A 846 -30.17 47.42 -12.06
C ALA A 846 -30.71 48.62 -12.84
N GLY A 847 -31.48 48.32 -13.87
CA GLY A 847 -32.15 49.35 -14.66
C GLY A 847 -33.64 49.16 -14.64
N ALA A 848 -34.37 50.00 -15.34
CA ALA A 848 -35.84 49.97 -15.40
C ALA A 848 -36.34 48.67 -16.03
N GLU A 849 -35.57 48.04 -16.94
CA GLU A 849 -36.01 46.86 -17.66
C GLU A 849 -35.22 45.61 -17.30
N GLY A 850 -34.43 45.65 -16.22
CA GLY A 850 -33.62 44.49 -15.76
C GLY A 850 -32.21 44.91 -15.49
N LEU A 851 -31.31 43.94 -15.50
CA LEU A 851 -29.90 44.21 -15.24
C LEU A 851 -29.22 44.84 -16.44
N ILE A 852 -28.33 45.76 -16.16
CA ILE A 852 -27.45 46.36 -17.16
C ILE A 852 -26.06 45.83 -16.92
N ILE A 853 -25.51 45.05 -17.88
CA ILE A 853 -24.21 44.44 -17.79
C ILE A 853 -23.27 45.26 -18.66
N GLY A 854 -22.34 45.95 -18.02
CA GLY A 854 -21.55 46.92 -18.71
C GLY A 854 -22.45 48.01 -19.27
N ASP A 855 -22.58 48.05 -20.61
CA ASP A 855 -23.43 49.01 -21.30
C ASP A 855 -24.67 48.37 -21.91
N ARG A 856 -24.87 47.05 -21.73
CA ARG A 856 -25.95 46.33 -22.37
C ARG A 856 -27.07 46.01 -21.37
N VAL A 857 -28.32 46.23 -21.81
CA VAL A 857 -29.49 45.80 -21.03
C VAL A 857 -29.74 44.32 -21.32
N ALA A 858 -29.80 43.51 -20.29
CA ALA A 858 -30.12 42.11 -20.46
C ALA A 858 -31.57 41.94 -20.84
N ALA A 859 -31.82 41.14 -21.85
CA ALA A 859 -33.15 40.94 -22.38
C ALA A 859 -34.00 40.06 -21.49
N SER A 860 -35.26 40.47 -21.26
CA SER A 860 -36.29 39.65 -20.62
C SER A 860 -35.80 38.91 -19.39
N ASN A 861 -35.50 39.64 -18.34
CA ASN A 861 -34.87 39.06 -17.18
C ASN A 861 -35.86 38.47 -16.16
N ARG A 862 -37.14 38.65 -16.36
CA ARG A 862 -38.12 38.19 -15.38
C ARG A 862 -38.59 36.79 -15.74
N ALA A 863 -38.57 35.90 -14.75
CA ALA A 863 -39.11 34.56 -14.90
C ALA A 863 -40.63 34.61 -14.90
N LYS A 864 -41.25 33.87 -15.83
CA LYS A 864 -42.69 33.74 -15.81
C LYS A 864 -43.10 32.74 -14.74
N PRO A 865 -44.23 32.98 -14.05
CA PRO A 865 -44.64 32.04 -13.01
C PRO A 865 -44.76 30.59 -13.45
N ASP A 866 -45.23 30.36 -14.67
CA ASP A 866 -45.41 29.01 -15.19
C ASP A 866 -44.08 28.27 -15.39
N GLU A 867 -43.01 28.98 -15.71
CA GLU A 867 -41.70 28.37 -15.92
C GLU A 867 -41.05 28.00 -14.60
N ALA A 868 -41.40 28.71 -13.53
CA ALA A 868 -40.81 28.43 -12.23
C ALA A 868 -41.33 27.15 -11.60
N THR A 869 -42.46 26.65 -12.05
CA THR A 869 -43.10 25.48 -11.46
C THR A 869 -42.74 24.17 -12.15
N VAL A 870 -42.10 24.23 -13.28
CA VAL A 870 -41.85 23.02 -14.08
C VAL A 870 -40.66 22.20 -13.58
N HIS A 871 -39.81 22.82 -12.77
CA HIS A 871 -38.60 22.15 -12.29
C HIS A 871 -38.36 22.40 -10.82
#